data_a4d9550ba47b776a167bbadbaf952696
#
_entry.id   a4d9550ba47b776a167bbadbaf952696
#
_cell.length_a   1.000
_cell.length_b   1.000
_cell.length_c   1.000
_cell.angle_alpha   90.00
_cell.angle_beta   90.00
_cell.angle_gamma   90.00
#
_symmetry.space_group_name_H-M   'P 1'
#
loop_
_entity.id
_entity.type
_entity.pdbx_description
1 polymer ?
#
loop_
_entity_poly.entity_id
_entity_poly.type
_entity_poly.pdbx_seq_one_letter_code
_entity_poly.pdbx_strand_id
1 'polypeptide(L)'
;MATLLYRLGAFAVRRRWAVLLVWIVLLAGVGGGALAFKGVMTDSFSIPGTQAQKALDQLNAKIPAAGGASGRIVFAAPAGHTLAEPQYQQAIAQVLAGTTGLPKVQVVIPPRAGASISPSGTVAFAQVQFAGQLTEIPVDTQNTIANLAATHEVDGLRIELGGGAVKQAPSIGSTEGLGVIVALVVLLITFGSVVAAGMTMLTALIGVAVGLSGILWASGAIQMSSTAPILALMLGLAVGIDYALFIVSRHRAQATAGMDIEESIARATGTAGSAVVFAGLTVLIALAGLSVVGIPFLTVMGLAAAGTVAIAVLIAVTLVPALLGFAGDKVLRRRDRAARTALVAGDGVDQHAVVDHAQNPNRWIRMVTRRPALVLIATVVGMGIIALPTARLHLALPDDGSGKVTSTKRQAYDLLAGSFGPGFNGPLIVTVAAPPAALKGAISTVVGDINGLPEKPRAAAAGASTDGTLGVVQVIPATGPSNELTQDLVNDLRKRAGGWEQSTGATIAVTGQTAVAIDVSEKLSSALPVYLLIVVGLALVLLLLIFRSIVVPVKAALGFLLSVGVSFGAVVAVYQWGWLGALFNVDTPAPIISFLPILLIGVLFGLAMDYQVFMVSGMREAFVHGADARRAVVGGFTAGSRVVTAAAIIMTSVFSGFILAPDTIIASIGFALGIGVLADAFLVRMTIVPAVMTLLGRAAWYIPRWLDKALPSVDIEGEKLLEKLRAEATDGHPAPQLAGAAADGSGRHRAEP
;
A
#
# COMPACT_ATOMS: atom_id res chain seq x y z
N MET A 1 -25.65 6.98 14.87
CA MET A 1 -25.02 6.88 13.55
C MET A 1 -25.93 6.13 12.58
N ALA A 2 -26.38 4.94 12.89
CA ALA A 2 -27.25 4.11 12.05
C ALA A 2 -28.52 4.82 11.55
N THR A 3 -29.23 5.54 12.44
CA THR A 3 -30.42 6.33 12.07
C THR A 3 -30.12 7.44 11.05
N LEU A 4 -28.96 8.09 11.15
CA LEU A 4 -28.54 9.12 10.20
C LEU A 4 -28.25 8.52 8.84
N LEU A 5 -27.52 7.39 8.80
CA LEU A 5 -27.20 6.68 7.56
C LEU A 5 -28.44 6.06 6.91
N TYR A 6 -29.40 5.58 7.72
CA TYR A 6 -30.71 5.15 7.24
C TYR A 6 -31.44 6.29 6.51
N ARG A 7 -31.50 7.47 7.12
CA ARG A 7 -32.10 8.67 6.49
C ARG A 7 -31.35 9.09 5.23
N LEU A 8 -30.01 9.02 5.25
CA LEU A 8 -29.17 9.31 4.09
C LEU A 8 -29.43 8.33 2.94
N GLY A 9 -29.54 7.02 3.25
CA GLY A 9 -29.88 5.98 2.28
C GLY A 9 -31.26 6.21 1.66
N ALA A 10 -32.28 6.48 2.49
CA ALA A 10 -33.62 6.81 2.02
C ALA A 10 -33.63 8.09 1.15
N PHE A 11 -32.90 9.12 1.55
CA PHE A 11 -32.72 10.33 0.75
C PHE A 11 -32.05 10.03 -0.62
N ALA A 12 -30.97 9.24 -0.61
CA ALA A 12 -30.23 8.89 -1.81
C ALA A 12 -31.08 8.11 -2.83
N VAL A 13 -31.94 7.21 -2.35
CA VAL A 13 -32.87 6.48 -3.22
C VAL A 13 -33.94 7.41 -3.81
N ARG A 14 -34.55 8.24 -2.98
CA ARG A 14 -35.63 9.18 -3.41
C ARG A 14 -35.10 10.28 -4.34
N ARG A 15 -33.88 10.77 -4.10
CA ARG A 15 -33.22 11.83 -4.88
C ARG A 15 -32.06 11.30 -5.74
N ARG A 16 -32.17 10.07 -6.25
CA ARG A 16 -31.12 9.36 -6.97
C ARG A 16 -30.48 10.14 -8.10
N TRP A 17 -31.26 10.94 -8.86
CA TRP A 17 -30.74 11.79 -9.92
C TRP A 17 -29.88 12.94 -9.38
N ALA A 18 -30.26 13.55 -8.29
CA ALA A 18 -29.50 14.62 -7.66
C ALA A 18 -28.16 14.08 -7.11
N VAL A 19 -28.15 12.91 -6.46
CA VAL A 19 -26.92 12.27 -5.96
C VAL A 19 -25.98 11.93 -7.14
N LEU A 20 -26.51 11.33 -8.20
CA LEU A 20 -25.72 11.02 -9.40
C LEU A 20 -25.12 12.28 -10.02
N LEU A 21 -25.92 13.34 -10.16
CA LEU A 21 -25.46 14.61 -10.73
C LEU A 21 -24.36 15.25 -9.87
N VAL A 22 -24.48 15.24 -8.55
CA VAL A 22 -23.44 15.73 -7.63
C VAL A 22 -22.11 14.99 -7.85
N TRP A 23 -22.13 13.67 -7.97
CA TRP A 23 -20.91 12.89 -8.22
C TRP A 23 -20.31 13.13 -9.60
N ILE A 24 -21.15 13.32 -10.64
CA ILE A 24 -20.68 13.67 -12.00
C ILE A 24 -20.04 15.07 -11.99
N VAL A 25 -20.68 16.06 -11.36
CA VAL A 25 -20.14 17.43 -11.26
C VAL A 25 -18.85 17.44 -10.46
N LEU A 26 -18.78 16.67 -9.37
CA LEU A 26 -17.56 16.54 -8.55
C LEU A 26 -16.42 15.90 -9.37
N LEU A 27 -16.69 14.81 -10.09
CA LEU A 27 -15.70 14.18 -10.97
C LEU A 27 -15.25 15.13 -12.09
N ALA A 28 -16.16 15.85 -12.72
CA ALA A 28 -15.82 16.80 -13.76
C ALA A 28 -15.01 17.99 -13.21
N GLY A 29 -15.37 18.51 -12.03
CA GLY A 29 -14.68 19.63 -11.39
C GLY A 29 -13.27 19.26 -10.95
N VAL A 30 -13.12 18.13 -10.22
CA VAL A 30 -11.81 17.65 -9.76
C VAL A 30 -10.96 17.19 -10.94
N GLY A 31 -11.56 16.51 -11.94
CA GLY A 31 -10.88 16.10 -13.16
C GLY A 31 -10.41 17.27 -14.01
N GLY A 32 -11.24 18.32 -14.15
CA GLY A 32 -10.86 19.57 -14.81
C GLY A 32 -9.72 20.29 -14.07
N GLY A 33 -9.78 20.34 -12.74
CA GLY A 33 -8.70 20.85 -11.89
C GLY A 33 -7.39 20.09 -12.08
N ALA A 34 -7.46 18.76 -12.15
CA ALA A 34 -6.30 17.91 -12.42
C ALA A 34 -5.65 18.19 -13.77
N LEU A 35 -6.47 18.40 -14.82
CA LEU A 35 -5.94 18.71 -16.16
C LEU A 35 -5.28 20.09 -16.21
N ALA A 36 -5.83 21.08 -15.48
CA ALA A 36 -5.37 22.48 -15.50
C ALA A 36 -4.14 22.71 -14.60
N PHE A 37 -4.03 22.01 -13.48
CA PHE A 37 -3.09 22.34 -12.39
C PHE A 37 -2.21 21.16 -11.95
N LYS A 38 -2.07 20.08 -12.75
CA LYS A 38 -1.20 18.95 -12.40
C LYS A 38 0.26 19.39 -12.28
N GLY A 39 0.90 19.00 -11.18
CA GLY A 39 2.34 19.17 -10.96
C GLY A 39 3.16 17.98 -11.43
N VAL A 40 4.48 18.10 -11.28
CA VAL A 40 5.42 17.01 -11.54
C VAL A 40 5.51 16.14 -10.28
N MET A 41 5.33 14.83 -10.44
CA MET A 41 5.49 13.86 -9.36
C MET A 41 6.86 13.24 -9.42
N THR A 42 7.44 12.95 -8.25
CA THR A 42 8.84 12.53 -8.19
C THR A 42 9.13 11.69 -6.95
N ASP A 43 10.03 10.73 -7.11
CA ASP A 43 10.48 9.86 -6.02
C ASP A 43 11.76 10.40 -5.37
N SER A 44 11.74 11.65 -4.90
CA SER A 44 12.82 12.16 -4.08
C SER A 44 12.61 11.76 -2.61
N PHE A 45 13.40 10.81 -2.16
CA PHE A 45 13.40 10.37 -0.77
C PHE A 45 14.38 11.25 0.04
N SER A 46 13.98 12.46 0.41
CA SER A 46 14.78 13.32 1.28
C SER A 46 14.11 13.49 2.63
N ILE A 47 14.89 13.53 3.69
CA ILE A 47 14.42 13.85 5.03
C ILE A 47 15.15 15.11 5.50
N PRO A 48 14.45 16.25 5.60
CA PRO A 48 15.03 17.47 6.14
C PRO A 48 15.61 17.25 7.53
N GLY A 49 16.82 17.77 7.75
CA GLY A 49 17.46 17.75 9.06
C GLY A 49 18.36 16.56 9.35
N THR A 50 18.45 15.54 8.50
CA THR A 50 19.47 14.48 8.59
C THR A 50 20.86 15.03 8.29
N GLN A 51 21.91 14.34 8.75
CA GLN A 51 23.28 14.78 8.52
C GLN A 51 23.63 14.83 7.03
N ALA A 52 23.29 13.79 6.28
CA ALA A 52 23.56 13.75 4.85
C ALA A 52 22.77 14.83 4.09
N GLN A 53 21.51 15.11 4.46
CA GLN A 53 20.71 16.15 3.81
C GLN A 53 21.27 17.55 4.09
N LYS A 54 21.64 17.88 5.34
CA LYS A 54 22.27 19.17 5.66
C LYS A 54 23.56 19.41 4.88
N ALA A 55 24.40 18.37 4.76
CA ALA A 55 25.63 18.45 3.99
C ALA A 55 25.35 18.60 2.49
N LEU A 56 24.32 17.93 1.97
CA LEU A 56 23.86 18.07 0.58
C LEU A 56 23.32 19.48 0.30
N ASP A 57 22.54 20.04 1.22
CA ASP A 57 22.01 21.40 1.11
C ASP A 57 23.16 22.43 1.12
N GLN A 58 24.17 22.24 1.97
CA GLN A 58 25.38 23.09 1.99
C GLN A 58 26.18 22.94 0.68
N LEU A 59 26.32 21.73 0.15
CA LEU A 59 26.97 21.45 -1.12
C LEU A 59 26.23 22.16 -2.27
N ASN A 60 24.90 22.06 -2.32
CA ASN A 60 24.05 22.73 -3.31
C ASN A 60 24.20 24.26 -3.25
N ALA A 61 24.30 24.83 -2.06
CA ALA A 61 24.43 26.28 -1.88
C ALA A 61 25.79 26.81 -2.34
N LYS A 62 26.89 26.05 -2.11
CA LYS A 62 28.25 26.51 -2.39
C LYS A 62 28.83 25.99 -3.71
N ILE A 63 28.40 24.81 -4.16
CA ILE A 63 28.84 24.18 -5.39
C ILE A 63 27.61 23.61 -6.14
N PRO A 64 26.76 24.46 -6.72
CA PRO A 64 25.52 24.01 -7.37
C PRO A 64 25.74 22.92 -8.43
N ALA A 65 26.90 22.94 -9.11
CA ALA A 65 27.27 21.95 -10.11
C ALA A 65 27.55 20.54 -9.54
N ALA A 66 27.87 20.44 -8.23
CA ALA A 66 28.15 19.16 -7.59
C ALA A 66 26.96 18.61 -6.78
N GLY A 67 26.00 19.46 -6.44
CA GLY A 67 24.87 19.12 -5.58
C GLY A 67 23.56 18.85 -6.32
N GLY A 68 23.46 19.19 -7.62
CA GLY A 68 22.29 18.93 -8.45
C GLY A 68 22.10 17.45 -8.79
N ALA A 69 20.96 17.12 -9.42
CA ALA A 69 20.71 15.79 -9.92
C ALA A 69 21.75 15.39 -10.97
N SER A 70 22.17 14.14 -10.93
CA SER A 70 23.11 13.60 -11.91
C SER A 70 22.50 12.46 -12.70
N GLY A 71 22.79 12.42 -14.02
CA GLY A 71 22.50 11.31 -14.90
C GLY A 71 23.80 10.73 -15.47
N ARG A 72 23.71 9.53 -15.99
CA ARG A 72 24.83 8.87 -16.67
C ARG A 72 24.39 8.37 -18.05
N ILE A 73 25.27 8.55 -19.02
CA ILE A 73 25.15 7.94 -20.36
C ILE A 73 26.30 6.95 -20.47
N VAL A 74 25.98 5.67 -20.50
CA VAL A 74 26.97 4.57 -20.53
C VAL A 74 27.05 4.03 -21.92
N PHE A 75 28.29 3.97 -22.47
CA PHE A 75 28.60 3.46 -23.78
C PHE A 75 29.32 2.13 -23.64
N ALA A 76 28.93 1.11 -24.40
CA ALA A 76 29.59 -0.18 -24.42
C ALA A 76 29.80 -0.64 -25.85
N ALA A 77 31.07 -0.89 -26.22
CA ALA A 77 31.44 -1.43 -27.49
C ALA A 77 31.07 -2.92 -27.59
N PRO A 78 30.74 -3.43 -28.78
CA PRO A 78 30.52 -4.86 -28.99
C PRO A 78 31.77 -5.70 -28.74
N ALA A 79 31.61 -7.01 -28.60
CA ALA A 79 32.72 -7.93 -28.34
C ALA A 79 33.79 -7.86 -29.44
N GLY A 80 35.06 -7.72 -29.04
CA GLY A 80 36.19 -7.61 -29.93
C GLY A 80 36.52 -6.19 -30.40
N HIS A 81 35.75 -5.19 -30.02
CA HIS A 81 35.93 -3.78 -30.36
C HIS A 81 36.21 -2.91 -29.12
N THR A 82 36.74 -1.72 -29.35
CA THR A 82 36.99 -0.73 -28.32
C THR A 82 36.33 0.61 -28.67
N LEU A 83 35.96 1.39 -27.65
CA LEU A 83 35.38 2.70 -27.83
C LEU A 83 36.34 3.73 -28.47
N ALA A 84 37.62 3.39 -28.66
CA ALA A 84 38.61 4.22 -29.35
C ALA A 84 38.42 4.25 -30.89
N GLU A 85 37.61 3.36 -31.43
CA GLU A 85 37.35 3.30 -32.88
C GLU A 85 36.57 4.54 -33.37
N PRO A 86 36.90 5.08 -34.56
CA PRO A 86 36.38 6.36 -35.03
C PRO A 86 34.87 6.43 -35.11
N GLN A 87 34.16 5.35 -35.51
CA GLN A 87 32.71 5.30 -35.60
C GLN A 87 32.04 5.47 -34.22
N TYR A 88 32.61 4.84 -33.20
CA TYR A 88 32.06 4.96 -31.81
C TYR A 88 32.38 6.32 -31.20
N GLN A 89 33.58 6.86 -31.44
CA GLN A 89 33.94 8.20 -31.01
C GLN A 89 33.00 9.26 -31.61
N GLN A 90 32.65 9.11 -32.90
CA GLN A 90 31.72 10.01 -33.57
C GLN A 90 30.31 9.90 -32.96
N ALA A 91 29.79 8.71 -32.73
CA ALA A 91 28.51 8.49 -32.09
C ALA A 91 28.46 9.08 -30.66
N ILE A 92 29.50 8.82 -29.87
CA ILE A 92 29.65 9.39 -28.53
C ILE A 92 29.63 10.93 -28.60
N ALA A 93 30.41 11.53 -29.48
CA ALA A 93 30.48 12.98 -29.63
C ALA A 93 29.11 13.60 -30.01
N GLN A 94 28.34 12.95 -30.91
CA GLN A 94 27.00 13.39 -31.30
C GLN A 94 26.01 13.33 -30.18
N VAL A 95 25.99 12.24 -29.40
CA VAL A 95 25.10 12.12 -28.20
C VAL A 95 25.45 13.17 -27.19
N LEU A 96 26.71 13.41 -26.88
CA LEU A 96 27.14 14.40 -25.90
C LEU A 96 26.83 15.83 -26.38
N ALA A 97 27.09 16.14 -27.66
CA ALA A 97 26.76 17.43 -28.24
C ALA A 97 25.24 17.71 -28.22
N GLY A 98 24.41 16.71 -28.58
CA GLY A 98 22.97 16.82 -28.55
C GLY A 98 22.38 16.91 -27.14
N THR A 99 23.10 16.40 -26.13
CA THR A 99 22.71 16.51 -24.72
C THR A 99 23.08 17.87 -24.14
N THR A 100 24.16 18.46 -24.61
CA THR A 100 24.64 19.77 -24.15
C THR A 100 23.66 20.88 -24.54
N GLY A 101 23.30 21.76 -23.60
CA GLY A 101 22.37 22.88 -23.83
C GLY A 101 20.88 22.52 -23.75
N LEU A 102 20.52 21.27 -23.48
CA LEU A 102 19.12 20.93 -23.18
C LEU A 102 18.65 21.62 -21.90
N PRO A 103 17.35 21.89 -21.75
CA PRO A 103 16.80 22.53 -20.58
C PRO A 103 17.22 21.83 -19.29
N LYS A 104 17.69 22.58 -18.30
CA LYS A 104 18.22 22.11 -17.01
C LYS A 104 19.54 21.29 -17.09
N VAL A 105 20.08 20.97 -18.24
CA VAL A 105 21.44 20.40 -18.35
C VAL A 105 22.44 21.51 -18.07
N GLN A 106 23.21 21.38 -16.98
CA GLN A 106 24.21 22.38 -16.57
C GLN A 106 25.57 22.09 -17.19
N VAL A 107 26.00 20.85 -17.12
CA VAL A 107 27.27 20.41 -17.70
C VAL A 107 27.20 18.93 -18.09
N VAL A 108 27.82 18.62 -19.22
CA VAL A 108 28.07 17.23 -19.67
C VAL A 108 29.57 16.98 -19.53
N ILE A 109 29.96 16.05 -18.68
CA ILE A 109 31.33 15.66 -18.45
C ILE A 109 31.63 14.46 -19.36
N PRO A 110 32.47 14.61 -20.39
CA PRO A 110 32.75 13.53 -21.30
C PRO A 110 33.58 12.42 -20.65
N PRO A 111 33.61 11.22 -21.23
CA PRO A 111 34.49 10.13 -20.79
C PRO A 111 35.97 10.53 -20.77
N ARG A 112 36.69 10.15 -19.71
CA ARG A 112 38.13 10.42 -19.56
C ARG A 112 38.87 9.15 -19.18
N ALA A 113 40.05 8.95 -19.80
CA ALA A 113 40.92 7.84 -19.47
C ALA A 113 41.32 7.87 -17.97
N GLY A 114 41.32 6.72 -17.33
CA GLY A 114 41.66 6.56 -15.92
C GLY A 114 40.55 6.95 -14.93
N ALA A 115 39.45 7.57 -15.40
CA ALA A 115 38.33 8.01 -14.54
C ALA A 115 37.01 7.37 -14.95
N SER A 116 36.62 7.50 -16.24
CA SER A 116 35.30 7.07 -16.73
C SER A 116 35.37 6.26 -18.03
N ILE A 117 36.57 5.80 -18.39
CA ILE A 117 36.80 4.78 -19.42
C ILE A 117 37.40 3.55 -18.74
N SER A 118 36.80 2.37 -18.97
CA SER A 118 37.26 1.11 -18.38
C SER A 118 38.71 0.79 -18.81
N PRO A 119 39.46 0.03 -17.99
CA PRO A 119 40.82 -0.39 -18.34
C PRO A 119 40.89 -1.16 -19.67
N SER A 120 39.83 -1.86 -20.03
CA SER A 120 39.70 -2.57 -21.31
C SER A 120 39.36 -1.66 -22.49
N GLY A 121 38.99 -0.41 -22.28
CA GLY A 121 38.51 0.51 -23.31
C GLY A 121 37.14 0.14 -23.92
N THR A 122 36.46 -0.88 -23.39
CA THR A 122 35.22 -1.40 -23.96
C THR A 122 33.98 -0.70 -23.40
N VAL A 123 34.04 -0.12 -22.19
CA VAL A 123 32.94 0.61 -21.54
C VAL A 123 33.42 1.99 -21.10
N ALA A 124 32.61 2.97 -21.35
CA ALA A 124 32.83 4.33 -20.84
C ALA A 124 31.50 4.97 -20.41
N PHE A 125 31.56 5.99 -19.54
CA PHE A 125 30.39 6.76 -19.21
C PHE A 125 30.68 8.27 -19.24
N ALA A 126 29.66 9.01 -19.67
CA ALA A 126 29.58 10.45 -19.50
C ALA A 126 28.64 10.76 -18.34
N GLN A 127 28.97 11.81 -17.59
CA GLN A 127 28.13 12.29 -16.50
C GLN A 127 27.40 13.55 -16.95
N VAL A 128 26.08 13.56 -16.80
CA VAL A 128 25.23 14.72 -17.06
C VAL A 128 24.81 15.32 -15.72
N GLN A 129 25.23 16.56 -15.47
CA GLN A 129 24.82 17.31 -14.29
C GLN A 129 23.65 18.22 -14.64
N PHE A 130 22.58 18.12 -13.87
CA PHE A 130 21.39 18.93 -14.04
C PHE A 130 21.34 20.06 -13.00
N ALA A 131 20.81 21.21 -13.37
CA ALA A 131 20.53 22.29 -12.45
C ALA A 131 19.26 21.96 -11.64
N GLY A 132 19.42 21.90 -10.32
CA GLY A 132 18.33 21.57 -9.40
C GLY A 132 18.17 20.08 -9.09
N GLN A 133 17.01 19.72 -8.55
CA GLN A 133 16.74 18.35 -8.13
C GLN A 133 16.23 17.51 -9.32
N LEU A 134 16.25 16.18 -9.15
CA LEU A 134 15.74 15.20 -10.14
C LEU A 134 14.31 15.55 -10.62
N THR A 135 13.53 16.11 -9.72
CA THR A 135 12.15 16.57 -9.92
C THR A 135 11.98 17.74 -10.89
N GLU A 136 13.03 18.51 -11.06
CA GLU A 136 13.01 19.72 -11.87
C GLU A 136 13.46 19.47 -13.31
N ILE A 137 13.91 18.26 -13.63
CA ILE A 137 14.34 17.89 -14.96
C ILE A 137 13.10 17.70 -15.85
N PRO A 138 12.95 18.49 -16.93
CA PRO A 138 11.80 18.32 -17.83
C PRO A 138 11.79 16.93 -18.46
N VAL A 139 10.61 16.33 -18.55
CA VAL A 139 10.41 15.03 -19.21
C VAL A 139 10.88 15.07 -20.67
N ASP A 140 10.72 16.22 -21.34
CA ASP A 140 11.17 16.39 -22.72
C ASP A 140 12.68 16.34 -22.84
N THR A 141 13.42 16.86 -21.85
CA THR A 141 14.89 16.70 -21.78
C THR A 141 15.28 15.24 -21.68
N GLN A 142 14.62 14.49 -20.79
CA GLN A 142 14.88 13.05 -20.61
C GLN A 142 14.51 12.23 -21.87
N ASN A 143 13.38 12.54 -22.51
CA ASN A 143 12.97 11.92 -23.76
C ASN A 143 13.97 12.23 -24.89
N THR A 144 14.49 13.47 -24.97
CA THR A 144 15.48 13.84 -25.96
C THR A 144 16.77 13.07 -25.76
N ILE A 145 17.27 12.94 -24.53
CA ILE A 145 18.46 12.13 -24.22
C ILE A 145 18.24 10.66 -24.60
N ALA A 146 17.05 10.11 -24.29
CA ALA A 146 16.71 8.73 -24.64
C ALA A 146 16.65 8.51 -26.16
N ASN A 147 16.09 9.45 -26.91
CA ASN A 147 16.04 9.41 -28.37
C ASN A 147 17.46 9.54 -28.98
N LEU A 148 18.29 10.42 -28.42
CA LEU A 148 19.68 10.55 -28.85
C LEU A 148 20.46 9.23 -28.65
N ALA A 149 20.26 8.58 -27.48
CA ALA A 149 20.88 7.27 -27.22
C ALA A 149 20.43 6.24 -28.27
N ALA A 150 19.11 6.07 -28.46
CA ALA A 150 18.57 5.06 -29.38
C ALA A 150 18.92 5.31 -30.87
N THR A 151 19.04 6.58 -31.31
CA THR A 151 19.36 6.91 -32.70
C THR A 151 20.85 6.76 -33.05
N HIS A 152 21.73 6.74 -32.04
CA HIS A 152 23.17 6.66 -32.23
C HIS A 152 23.75 5.30 -31.81
N GLU A 153 22.96 4.29 -31.63
CA GLU A 153 23.41 2.88 -31.52
C GLU A 153 23.83 2.36 -32.91
N VAL A 154 25.08 2.56 -33.24
CA VAL A 154 25.66 2.17 -34.54
C VAL A 154 26.58 0.98 -34.37
N ASP A 155 26.60 0.08 -35.35
CA ASP A 155 27.53 -1.07 -35.43
C ASP A 155 27.67 -1.89 -34.13
N GLY A 156 26.53 -2.06 -33.39
CA GLY A 156 26.50 -2.82 -32.16
C GLY A 156 26.96 -2.05 -30.91
N LEU A 157 27.21 -0.73 -31.02
CA LEU A 157 27.41 0.15 -29.85
C LEU A 157 26.13 0.18 -29.03
N ARG A 158 26.22 -0.15 -27.76
CA ARG A 158 25.12 -0.02 -26.81
C ARG A 158 25.23 1.29 -26.03
N ILE A 159 24.12 2.01 -25.91
CA ILE A 159 24.06 3.27 -25.18
C ILE A 159 22.95 3.16 -24.13
N GLU A 160 23.34 3.06 -22.85
CA GLU A 160 22.44 2.86 -21.76
C GLU A 160 22.40 4.09 -20.83
N LEU A 161 21.24 4.36 -20.24
CA LEU A 161 21.00 5.55 -19.45
C LEU A 161 20.74 5.19 -17.99
N GLY A 162 21.31 5.97 -17.06
CA GLY A 162 21.12 5.80 -15.62
C GLY A 162 20.85 7.12 -14.88
N GLY A 163 20.34 7.02 -13.67
CA GLY A 163 20.06 8.17 -12.82
C GLY A 163 19.08 9.16 -13.44
N GLY A 164 19.38 10.47 -13.31
CA GLY A 164 18.52 11.57 -13.80
C GLY A 164 18.36 11.67 -15.31
N ALA A 165 19.13 10.93 -16.11
CA ALA A 165 18.98 10.89 -17.56
C ALA A 165 17.76 10.07 -18.02
N VAL A 166 17.14 9.30 -17.12
CA VAL A 166 16.00 8.42 -17.43
C VAL A 166 14.73 8.95 -16.80
N LYS A 167 13.64 8.89 -17.59
CA LYS A 167 12.31 9.22 -17.09
C LYS A 167 11.92 8.36 -15.88
N GLN A 168 11.55 9.01 -14.81
CA GLN A 168 11.18 8.38 -13.53
C GLN A 168 9.67 8.05 -13.41
N ALA A 169 8.84 8.41 -14.40
CA ALA A 169 7.40 8.24 -14.28
C ALA A 169 7.00 6.76 -14.36
N PRO A 170 6.36 6.20 -13.31
CA PRO A 170 5.77 4.89 -13.41
C PRO A 170 4.65 4.91 -14.45
N SER A 171 4.69 4.02 -15.40
CA SER A 171 3.59 3.81 -16.32
C SER A 171 2.52 2.99 -15.62
N ILE A 172 1.32 3.55 -15.44
CA ILE A 172 0.13 2.75 -15.17
C ILE A 172 -0.06 1.88 -16.42
N GLY A 173 0.19 0.58 -16.29
CA GLY A 173 0.24 -0.35 -17.41
C GLY A 173 -1.08 -1.06 -17.66
N SER A 174 -1.09 -1.92 -18.67
CA SER A 174 -2.22 -2.81 -18.97
C SER A 174 -2.38 -3.95 -17.95
N THR A 175 -1.38 -4.18 -17.12
CA THR A 175 -1.33 -5.28 -16.13
C THR A 175 -2.29 -5.07 -14.96
N GLU A 176 -2.51 -3.83 -14.53
CA GLU A 176 -3.49 -3.47 -13.49
C GLU A 176 -4.91 -3.79 -13.94
N GLY A 177 -5.19 -3.67 -15.25
CA GLY A 177 -6.46 -4.05 -15.85
C GLY A 177 -6.81 -5.53 -15.66
N LEU A 178 -5.82 -6.42 -15.61
CA LEU A 178 -6.02 -7.84 -15.37
C LEU A 178 -6.61 -8.09 -13.97
N GLY A 179 -6.08 -7.43 -12.94
CA GLY A 179 -6.62 -7.50 -11.58
C GLY A 179 -8.09 -7.05 -11.49
N VAL A 180 -8.44 -5.99 -12.21
CA VAL A 180 -9.82 -5.47 -12.32
C VAL A 180 -10.73 -6.48 -13.01
N ILE A 181 -10.29 -7.12 -14.09
CA ILE A 181 -11.05 -8.15 -14.80
C ILE A 181 -11.31 -9.35 -13.90
N VAL A 182 -10.29 -9.84 -13.19
CA VAL A 182 -10.44 -10.96 -12.25
C VAL A 182 -11.40 -10.58 -11.12
N ALA A 183 -11.29 -9.39 -10.57
CA ALA A 183 -12.22 -8.88 -9.55
C ALA A 183 -13.67 -8.85 -10.07
N LEU A 184 -13.89 -8.41 -11.31
CA LEU A 184 -15.21 -8.42 -11.94
C LEU A 184 -15.77 -9.85 -12.10
N VAL A 185 -14.93 -10.80 -12.52
CA VAL A 185 -15.33 -12.22 -12.63
C VAL A 185 -15.72 -12.76 -11.26
N VAL A 186 -14.95 -12.48 -10.21
CA VAL A 186 -15.28 -12.91 -8.84
C VAL A 186 -16.58 -12.28 -8.35
N LEU A 187 -16.80 -10.98 -8.64
CA LEU A 187 -18.07 -10.32 -8.35
C LEU A 187 -19.27 -10.96 -9.07
N LEU A 188 -19.09 -11.31 -10.35
CA LEU A 188 -20.12 -11.99 -11.14
C LEU A 188 -20.48 -13.36 -10.53
N ILE A 189 -19.48 -14.14 -10.12
CA ILE A 189 -19.68 -15.45 -9.47
C ILE A 189 -20.40 -15.26 -8.13
N THR A 190 -19.94 -14.30 -7.33
CA THR A 190 -20.46 -14.04 -5.97
C THR A 190 -21.89 -13.55 -6.00
N PHE A 191 -22.18 -12.53 -6.81
CA PHE A 191 -23.51 -11.97 -6.90
C PHE A 191 -24.45 -12.79 -7.82
N GLY A 192 -23.93 -13.45 -8.84
CA GLY A 192 -24.74 -14.11 -9.88
C GLY A 192 -25.69 -13.13 -10.61
N SER A 193 -25.36 -11.84 -10.61
CA SER A 193 -26.09 -10.76 -11.25
C SER A 193 -25.09 -9.76 -11.87
N VAL A 194 -25.19 -9.61 -13.18
CA VAL A 194 -24.33 -8.67 -13.93
C VAL A 194 -24.56 -7.23 -13.47
N VAL A 195 -25.81 -6.88 -13.13
CA VAL A 195 -26.15 -5.53 -12.65
C VAL A 195 -25.50 -5.25 -11.30
N ALA A 196 -25.54 -6.19 -10.36
CA ALA A 196 -24.91 -6.03 -9.05
C ALA A 196 -23.38 -5.92 -9.19
N ALA A 197 -22.75 -6.80 -9.95
CA ALA A 197 -21.30 -6.81 -10.16
C ALA A 197 -20.84 -5.53 -10.91
N GLY A 198 -21.51 -5.18 -11.99
CA GLY A 198 -21.19 -3.99 -12.79
C GLY A 198 -21.37 -2.70 -12.01
N MET A 199 -22.42 -2.59 -11.20
CA MET A 199 -22.66 -1.42 -10.36
C MET A 199 -21.57 -1.26 -9.29
N THR A 200 -21.20 -2.34 -8.61
CA THR A 200 -20.12 -2.33 -7.60
C THR A 200 -18.78 -1.92 -8.24
N MET A 201 -18.47 -2.46 -9.42
CA MET A 201 -17.26 -2.09 -10.16
C MET A 201 -17.31 -0.62 -10.61
N LEU A 202 -18.44 -0.16 -11.14
CA LEU A 202 -18.60 1.22 -11.59
C LEU A 202 -18.39 2.23 -10.44
N THR A 203 -18.96 1.96 -9.26
CA THR A 203 -18.80 2.84 -8.10
C THR A 203 -17.36 2.90 -7.62
N ALA A 204 -16.65 1.78 -7.63
CA ALA A 204 -15.23 1.74 -7.28
C ALA A 204 -14.37 2.54 -8.30
N LEU A 205 -14.64 2.37 -9.61
CA LEU A 205 -13.94 3.11 -10.66
C LEU A 205 -14.19 4.63 -10.57
N ILE A 206 -15.43 5.05 -10.28
CA ILE A 206 -15.74 6.47 -10.04
C ILE A 206 -14.96 6.99 -8.83
N GLY A 207 -14.90 6.23 -7.74
CA GLY A 207 -14.16 6.59 -6.53
C GLY A 207 -12.66 6.77 -6.80
N VAL A 208 -12.09 5.83 -7.51
CA VAL A 208 -10.68 5.89 -7.96
C VAL A 208 -10.46 7.08 -8.87
N ALA A 209 -11.34 7.32 -9.85
CA ALA A 209 -11.20 8.46 -10.76
C ALA A 209 -11.23 9.81 -10.03
N VAL A 210 -12.14 9.99 -9.07
CA VAL A 210 -12.21 11.19 -8.22
C VAL A 210 -10.96 11.29 -7.34
N GLY A 211 -10.54 10.20 -6.70
CA GLY A 211 -9.36 10.16 -5.82
C GLY A 211 -8.07 10.49 -6.57
N LEU A 212 -7.82 9.83 -7.71
CA LEU A 212 -6.66 10.10 -8.57
C LEU A 212 -6.66 11.52 -9.10
N SER A 213 -7.80 12.00 -9.58
CA SER A 213 -7.92 13.39 -10.05
C SER A 213 -7.63 14.38 -8.92
N GLY A 214 -8.08 14.10 -7.69
CA GLY A 214 -7.78 14.92 -6.52
C GLY A 214 -6.29 14.94 -6.19
N ILE A 215 -5.61 13.82 -6.28
CA ILE A 215 -4.15 13.69 -6.08
C ILE A 215 -3.40 14.47 -7.17
N LEU A 216 -3.79 14.28 -8.45
CA LEU A 216 -3.21 15.02 -9.57
C LEU A 216 -3.41 16.54 -9.46
N TRP A 217 -4.57 16.99 -9.00
CA TRP A 217 -4.81 18.40 -8.74
C TRP A 217 -3.95 18.92 -7.58
N ALA A 218 -3.92 18.20 -6.46
CA ALA A 218 -3.12 18.58 -5.30
C ALA A 218 -1.61 18.57 -5.60
N SER A 219 -1.14 17.75 -6.56
CA SER A 219 0.27 17.73 -6.97
C SER A 219 0.76 19.07 -7.56
N GLY A 220 -0.14 19.92 -8.02
CA GLY A 220 0.21 21.27 -8.46
C GLY A 220 0.65 22.22 -7.33
N ALA A 221 0.28 21.91 -6.09
CA ALA A 221 0.61 22.72 -4.91
C ALA A 221 1.55 22.01 -3.93
N ILE A 222 1.60 20.69 -3.94
CA ILE A 222 2.34 19.86 -2.97
C ILE A 222 3.21 18.87 -3.74
N GLN A 223 4.49 18.76 -3.37
CA GLN A 223 5.37 17.72 -3.93
C GLN A 223 4.88 16.34 -3.52
N MET A 224 4.64 15.46 -4.49
CA MET A 224 4.13 14.12 -4.29
C MET A 224 5.04 13.08 -4.93
N SER A 225 5.16 11.92 -4.26
CA SER A 225 5.80 10.73 -4.84
C SER A 225 4.97 10.19 -6.00
N SER A 226 5.64 9.70 -7.04
CA SER A 226 5.01 9.02 -8.19
C SER A 226 4.30 7.71 -7.78
N THR A 227 4.66 7.13 -6.65
CA THR A 227 4.01 5.95 -6.05
C THR A 227 2.66 6.27 -5.37
N ALA A 228 2.42 7.53 -4.96
CA ALA A 228 1.19 7.89 -4.24
C ALA A 228 -0.11 7.67 -5.05
N PRO A 229 -0.21 8.04 -6.35
CA PRO A 229 -1.37 7.72 -7.17
C PRO A 229 -1.62 6.22 -7.32
N ILE A 230 -0.55 5.42 -7.41
CA ILE A 230 -0.67 3.98 -7.60
C ILE A 230 -1.19 3.32 -6.33
N LEU A 231 -0.67 3.72 -5.17
CA LEU A 231 -1.19 3.27 -3.88
C LEU A 231 -2.65 3.65 -3.70
N ALA A 232 -3.03 4.88 -4.06
CA ALA A 232 -4.40 5.35 -4.02
C ALA A 232 -5.31 4.57 -4.98
N LEU A 233 -4.83 4.22 -6.18
CA LEU A 233 -5.52 3.34 -7.13
C LEU A 233 -5.75 1.95 -6.51
N MET A 234 -4.71 1.33 -5.97
CA MET A 234 -4.77 0.00 -5.35
C MET A 234 -5.78 -0.04 -4.21
N LEU A 235 -5.66 0.90 -3.27
CA LEU A 235 -6.53 0.98 -2.10
C LEU A 235 -7.95 1.43 -2.46
N GLY A 236 -8.07 2.45 -3.31
CA GLY A 236 -9.37 2.96 -3.75
C GLY A 236 -10.19 1.90 -4.46
N LEU A 237 -9.55 1.10 -5.32
CA LEU A 237 -10.22 0.00 -6.01
C LEU A 237 -10.59 -1.13 -5.04
N ALA A 238 -9.65 -1.62 -4.24
CA ALA A 238 -9.88 -2.71 -3.30
C ALA A 238 -10.96 -2.37 -2.28
N VAL A 239 -10.82 -1.23 -1.60
CA VAL A 239 -11.74 -0.76 -0.56
C VAL A 239 -13.09 -0.33 -1.16
N GLY A 240 -13.08 0.34 -2.32
CA GLY A 240 -14.30 0.78 -3.00
C GLY A 240 -15.20 -0.37 -3.43
N ILE A 241 -14.62 -1.44 -3.97
CA ILE A 241 -15.37 -2.66 -4.31
C ILE A 241 -15.92 -3.31 -3.05
N ASP A 242 -15.10 -3.42 -2.01
CA ASP A 242 -15.47 -4.12 -0.79
C ASP A 242 -16.60 -3.43 -0.02
N TYR A 243 -16.53 -2.12 0.17
CA TYR A 243 -17.57 -1.36 0.86
C TYR A 243 -18.89 -1.37 0.11
N ALA A 244 -18.87 -1.29 -1.21
CA ALA A 244 -20.05 -1.46 -2.03
C ALA A 244 -20.61 -2.89 -1.91
N LEU A 245 -19.74 -3.92 -1.89
CA LEU A 245 -20.12 -5.33 -1.71
C LEU A 245 -20.92 -5.53 -0.41
N PHE A 246 -20.50 -4.93 0.71
CA PHE A 246 -21.20 -5.05 2.00
C PHE A 246 -22.62 -4.53 1.92
N ILE A 247 -22.82 -3.32 1.41
CA ILE A 247 -24.14 -2.68 1.33
C ILE A 247 -25.03 -3.44 0.35
N VAL A 248 -24.52 -3.80 -0.83
CA VAL A 248 -25.26 -4.55 -1.86
C VAL A 248 -25.64 -5.94 -1.37
N SER A 249 -24.76 -6.66 -0.67
CA SER A 249 -25.06 -7.99 -0.14
C SER A 249 -26.14 -7.95 0.93
N ARG A 250 -26.10 -6.94 1.83
CA ARG A 250 -27.10 -6.75 2.88
C ARG A 250 -28.47 -6.39 2.31
N HIS A 251 -28.51 -5.44 1.36
CA HIS A 251 -29.72 -5.10 0.63
C HIS A 251 -30.35 -6.33 -0.03
N ARG A 252 -29.53 -7.13 -0.76
CA ARG A 252 -30.02 -8.33 -1.45
C ARG A 252 -30.59 -9.36 -0.48
N ALA A 253 -29.94 -9.60 0.66
CA ALA A 253 -30.44 -10.52 1.67
C ALA A 253 -31.83 -10.09 2.19
N GLN A 254 -32.02 -8.80 2.46
CA GLN A 254 -33.29 -8.24 2.94
C GLN A 254 -34.37 -8.24 1.84
N ALA A 255 -34.02 -7.87 0.61
CA ALA A 255 -34.95 -7.86 -0.52
C ALA A 255 -35.41 -9.28 -0.90
N THR A 256 -34.50 -10.28 -0.83
CA THR A 256 -34.87 -11.70 -1.07
C THR A 256 -35.82 -12.24 0.03
N ALA A 257 -35.71 -11.71 1.26
CA ALA A 257 -36.62 -12.02 2.37
C ALA A 257 -38.01 -11.32 2.24
N GLY A 258 -38.29 -10.64 1.13
CA GLY A 258 -39.59 -10.03 0.84
C GLY A 258 -39.73 -8.56 1.24
N MET A 259 -38.67 -7.93 1.80
CA MET A 259 -38.71 -6.52 2.15
C MET A 259 -38.83 -5.62 0.92
N ASP A 260 -39.54 -4.49 1.07
CA ASP A 260 -39.59 -3.47 0.02
C ASP A 260 -38.20 -2.98 -0.40
N ILE A 261 -38.02 -2.65 -1.68
CA ILE A 261 -36.71 -2.28 -2.26
C ILE A 261 -36.17 -1.00 -1.63
N GLU A 262 -36.98 0.07 -1.52
CA GLU A 262 -36.54 1.34 -0.94
C GLU A 262 -36.19 1.16 0.54
N GLU A 263 -37.03 0.46 1.29
CA GLU A 263 -36.80 0.18 2.70
C GLU A 263 -35.57 -0.70 2.92
N SER A 264 -35.36 -1.75 2.10
CA SER A 264 -34.20 -2.62 2.21
C SER A 264 -32.89 -1.87 1.89
N ILE A 265 -32.88 -0.92 0.94
CA ILE A 265 -31.73 -0.06 0.67
C ILE A 265 -31.44 0.87 1.85
N ALA A 266 -32.47 1.53 2.41
CA ALA A 266 -32.32 2.42 3.54
C ALA A 266 -31.81 1.67 4.78
N ARG A 267 -32.34 0.47 5.08
CA ARG A 267 -31.88 -0.39 6.19
C ARG A 267 -30.47 -0.94 5.95
N ALA A 268 -30.15 -1.36 4.75
CA ALA A 268 -28.79 -1.80 4.42
C ALA A 268 -27.76 -0.68 4.60
N THR A 269 -28.09 0.55 4.16
CA THR A 269 -27.25 1.73 4.38
C THR A 269 -27.16 2.11 5.87
N GLY A 270 -28.23 1.96 6.63
CA GLY A 270 -28.23 2.22 8.08
C GLY A 270 -27.41 1.19 8.87
N THR A 271 -27.45 -0.09 8.51
CA THR A 271 -26.77 -1.20 9.21
C THR A 271 -25.38 -1.46 8.65
N ALA A 272 -25.27 -2.03 7.45
CA ALA A 272 -23.99 -2.31 6.81
C ALA A 272 -23.19 -1.03 6.51
N GLY A 273 -23.87 0.07 6.15
CA GLY A 273 -23.20 1.37 5.97
C GLY A 273 -22.60 1.93 7.26
N SER A 274 -23.17 1.66 8.44
CA SER A 274 -22.54 2.01 9.73
C SER A 274 -21.23 1.27 9.93
N ALA A 275 -21.20 -0.02 9.62
CA ALA A 275 -19.98 -0.80 9.67
C ALA A 275 -18.93 -0.29 8.66
N VAL A 276 -19.34 0.04 7.43
CA VAL A 276 -18.47 0.62 6.39
C VAL A 276 -17.87 1.97 6.81
N VAL A 277 -18.67 2.88 7.39
CA VAL A 277 -18.14 4.18 7.88
C VAL A 277 -17.15 3.98 9.00
N PHE A 278 -17.45 3.05 9.92
CA PHE A 278 -16.55 2.75 11.03
C PHE A 278 -15.24 2.11 10.52
N ALA A 279 -15.36 1.16 9.64
CA ALA A 279 -14.27 0.50 8.94
C ALA A 279 -13.39 1.51 8.17
N GLY A 280 -14.02 2.36 7.38
CA GLY A 280 -13.32 3.42 6.66
C GLY A 280 -12.58 4.39 7.60
N LEU A 281 -13.16 4.72 8.74
CA LEU A 281 -12.53 5.57 9.74
C LEU A 281 -11.25 4.92 10.32
N THR A 282 -11.26 3.61 10.57
CA THR A 282 -10.05 2.89 11.03
C THR A 282 -8.94 2.92 9.99
N VAL A 283 -9.27 2.72 8.70
CA VAL A 283 -8.31 2.84 7.60
C VAL A 283 -7.77 4.27 7.47
N LEU A 284 -8.65 5.27 7.54
CA LEU A 284 -8.28 6.68 7.50
C LEU A 284 -7.28 7.05 8.60
N ILE A 285 -7.56 6.62 9.84
CA ILE A 285 -6.69 6.90 10.98
C ILE A 285 -5.36 6.18 10.83
N ALA A 286 -5.34 4.93 10.37
CA ALA A 286 -4.11 4.17 10.15
C ALA A 286 -3.22 4.80 9.08
N LEU A 287 -3.82 5.23 7.95
CA LEU A 287 -3.10 5.89 6.86
C LEU A 287 -2.65 7.31 7.24
N ALA A 288 -3.50 8.09 7.92
CA ALA A 288 -3.12 9.38 8.46
C ALA A 288 -2.02 9.26 9.54
N GLY A 289 -1.99 8.15 10.28
CA GLY A 289 -0.95 7.82 11.25
C GLY A 289 0.46 7.74 10.65
N LEU A 290 0.58 7.53 9.33
CA LEU A 290 1.87 7.63 8.62
C LEU A 290 2.56 9.00 8.82
N SER A 291 1.80 10.05 9.09
CA SER A 291 2.33 11.39 9.39
C SER A 291 3.14 11.44 10.69
N VAL A 292 2.89 10.54 11.64
CA VAL A 292 3.60 10.47 12.94
C VAL A 292 5.06 10.09 12.75
N VAL A 293 5.39 9.39 11.67
CA VAL A 293 6.78 9.03 11.33
C VAL A 293 7.66 10.26 11.05
N GLY A 294 7.04 11.41 10.71
CA GLY A 294 7.75 12.66 10.48
C GLY A 294 8.56 12.71 9.17
N ILE A 295 8.24 11.85 8.22
CA ILE A 295 8.85 11.79 6.89
C ILE A 295 7.87 12.37 5.86
N PRO A 296 8.24 13.49 5.19
CA PRO A 296 7.30 14.23 4.35
C PRO A 296 6.62 13.38 3.25
N PHE A 297 7.37 12.56 2.52
CA PHE A 297 6.81 11.76 1.44
C PHE A 297 5.81 10.69 1.95
N LEU A 298 6.05 10.08 3.13
CA LEU A 298 5.11 9.15 3.75
C LEU A 298 3.85 9.85 4.24
N THR A 299 3.98 11.04 4.80
CA THR A 299 2.84 11.87 5.21
C THR A 299 1.93 12.17 4.02
N VAL A 300 2.51 12.65 2.93
CA VAL A 300 1.75 12.97 1.70
C VAL A 300 1.12 11.72 1.11
N MET A 301 1.85 10.61 1.01
CA MET A 301 1.37 9.34 0.49
C MET A 301 0.23 8.77 1.35
N GLY A 302 0.39 8.81 2.67
CA GLY A 302 -0.63 8.36 3.62
C GLY A 302 -1.91 9.20 3.56
N LEU A 303 -1.79 10.52 3.50
CA LEU A 303 -2.94 11.42 3.39
C LEU A 303 -3.64 11.31 2.03
N ALA A 304 -2.90 11.12 0.93
CA ALA A 304 -3.47 10.88 -0.39
C ALA A 304 -4.28 9.59 -0.44
N ALA A 305 -3.73 8.50 0.12
CA ALA A 305 -4.43 7.23 0.24
C ALA A 305 -5.66 7.34 1.17
N ALA A 306 -5.53 8.01 2.32
CA ALA A 306 -6.63 8.27 3.23
C ALA A 306 -7.76 9.07 2.54
N GLY A 307 -7.42 10.12 1.79
CA GLY A 307 -8.40 10.90 1.01
C GLY A 307 -9.17 10.03 0.01
N THR A 308 -8.48 9.11 -0.68
CA THR A 308 -9.11 8.19 -1.63
C THR A 308 -10.05 7.19 -0.91
N VAL A 309 -9.66 6.69 0.25
CA VAL A 309 -10.52 5.82 1.08
C VAL A 309 -11.73 6.61 1.60
N ALA A 310 -11.57 7.87 2.02
CA ALA A 310 -12.69 8.72 2.41
C ALA A 310 -13.72 8.89 1.27
N ILE A 311 -13.25 9.10 0.05
CA ILE A 311 -14.10 9.16 -1.15
C ILE A 311 -14.83 7.83 -1.36
N ALA A 312 -14.14 6.69 -1.21
CA ALA A 312 -14.75 5.36 -1.33
C ALA A 312 -15.88 5.15 -0.31
N VAL A 313 -15.67 5.56 0.96
CA VAL A 313 -16.71 5.53 2.01
C VAL A 313 -17.91 6.39 1.63
N LEU A 314 -17.68 7.64 1.19
CA LEU A 314 -18.75 8.54 0.78
C LEU A 314 -19.55 7.98 -0.39
N ILE A 315 -18.90 7.40 -1.38
CA ILE A 315 -19.55 6.71 -2.50
C ILE A 315 -20.39 5.54 -1.99
N ALA A 316 -19.85 4.72 -1.10
CA ALA A 316 -20.56 3.57 -0.56
C ALA A 316 -21.88 3.97 0.13
N VAL A 317 -21.88 5.06 0.91
CA VAL A 317 -23.09 5.47 1.66
C VAL A 317 -24.02 6.43 0.90
N THR A 318 -23.62 6.92 -0.29
CA THR A 318 -24.45 7.86 -1.10
C THR A 318 -24.72 7.35 -2.50
N LEU A 319 -23.68 7.12 -3.32
CA LEU A 319 -23.84 6.73 -4.72
C LEU A 319 -24.34 5.28 -4.86
N VAL A 320 -23.85 4.35 -4.03
CA VAL A 320 -24.31 2.95 -4.06
C VAL A 320 -25.81 2.85 -3.77
N PRO A 321 -26.38 3.45 -2.69
CA PRO A 321 -27.82 3.46 -2.47
C PRO A 321 -28.61 4.10 -3.63
N ALA A 322 -28.11 5.19 -4.22
CA ALA A 322 -28.76 5.83 -5.37
C ALA A 322 -28.79 4.90 -6.60
N LEU A 323 -27.69 4.22 -6.91
CA LEU A 323 -27.64 3.26 -8.03
C LEU A 323 -28.49 2.01 -7.77
N LEU A 324 -28.56 1.53 -6.52
CA LEU A 324 -29.47 0.46 -6.13
C LEU A 324 -30.93 0.88 -6.39
N GLY A 325 -31.29 2.14 -6.12
CA GLY A 325 -32.61 2.69 -6.43
C GLY A 325 -32.93 2.74 -7.93
N PHE A 326 -31.93 2.90 -8.81
CA PHE A 326 -32.12 2.76 -10.26
C PHE A 326 -32.22 1.30 -10.70
N ALA A 327 -31.46 0.41 -10.11
CA ALA A 327 -31.39 -1.00 -10.51
C ALA A 327 -32.61 -1.80 -10.05
N GLY A 328 -33.20 -1.46 -8.90
CA GLY A 328 -34.37 -2.14 -8.33
C GLY A 328 -34.16 -3.66 -8.22
N ASP A 329 -35.16 -4.45 -8.63
CA ASP A 329 -35.08 -5.92 -8.61
C ASP A 329 -33.99 -6.54 -9.51
N LYS A 330 -33.41 -5.78 -10.44
CA LYS A 330 -32.38 -6.30 -11.37
C LYS A 330 -31.08 -6.67 -10.64
N VAL A 331 -30.88 -6.19 -9.43
CA VAL A 331 -29.74 -6.53 -8.56
C VAL A 331 -29.81 -7.98 -8.07
N LEU A 332 -31.03 -8.54 -7.93
CA LEU A 332 -31.26 -9.92 -7.48
C LEU A 332 -30.93 -10.93 -8.60
N ARG A 333 -30.53 -12.15 -8.22
CA ARG A 333 -30.39 -13.25 -9.17
C ARG A 333 -31.78 -13.59 -9.78
N ARG A 334 -31.80 -14.08 -10.98
CA ARG A 334 -33.07 -14.48 -11.62
C ARG A 334 -33.92 -15.42 -10.74
N ARG A 335 -33.25 -16.37 -10.07
CA ARG A 335 -33.92 -17.34 -9.15
C ARG A 335 -34.45 -16.64 -7.89
N ASP A 336 -33.66 -15.75 -7.28
CA ASP A 336 -34.05 -15.02 -6.07
C ASP A 336 -35.20 -14.04 -6.35
N ARG A 337 -35.25 -13.49 -7.57
CA ARG A 337 -36.30 -12.59 -8.04
C ARG A 337 -37.64 -13.34 -8.16
N ALA A 338 -37.61 -14.54 -8.74
CA ALA A 338 -38.80 -15.40 -8.86
C ALA A 338 -39.31 -15.81 -7.47
N ALA A 339 -38.42 -16.20 -6.55
CA ALA A 339 -38.77 -16.51 -5.16
C ALA A 339 -39.41 -15.33 -4.42
N ARG A 340 -38.85 -14.11 -4.61
CA ARG A 340 -39.41 -12.87 -4.01
C ARG A 340 -40.82 -12.60 -4.58
N THR A 341 -41.00 -12.71 -5.89
CA THR A 341 -42.34 -12.48 -6.51
C THR A 341 -43.38 -13.43 -5.95
N ALA A 342 -43.05 -14.72 -5.80
CA ALA A 342 -43.93 -15.72 -5.19
C ALA A 342 -44.26 -15.39 -3.70
N LEU A 343 -43.27 -14.95 -2.91
CA LEU A 343 -43.45 -14.53 -1.51
C LEU A 343 -44.38 -13.31 -1.38
N VAL A 344 -44.20 -12.32 -2.26
CA VAL A 344 -45.02 -11.10 -2.26
C VAL A 344 -46.43 -11.35 -2.77
N ALA A 345 -46.60 -12.33 -3.70
CA ALA A 345 -47.90 -12.75 -4.20
C ALA A 345 -48.70 -13.61 -3.21
N GLY A 346 -48.11 -14.06 -2.11
CA GLY A 346 -48.79 -14.88 -1.12
C GLY A 346 -48.91 -16.38 -1.53
N ASP A 347 -48.25 -16.78 -2.59
CA ASP A 347 -48.22 -18.19 -3.05
C ASP A 347 -47.30 -19.00 -2.12
N GLY A 348 -47.90 -19.60 -1.08
CA GLY A 348 -47.48 -20.66 -0.15
C GLY A 348 -46.04 -21.23 -0.23
N VAL A 349 -45.04 -20.38 -0.43
CA VAL A 349 -43.63 -20.79 -0.35
C VAL A 349 -43.26 -20.94 1.12
N ASP A 350 -42.92 -22.15 1.51
CA ASP A 350 -42.55 -22.55 2.85
C ASP A 350 -41.38 -21.68 3.32
N GLN A 351 -41.62 -20.65 4.17
CA GLN A 351 -40.63 -19.78 4.74
C GLN A 351 -39.53 -20.54 5.51
N HIS A 352 -39.85 -21.75 6.00
CA HIS A 352 -38.91 -22.64 6.66
C HIS A 352 -37.88 -23.22 5.71
N ALA A 353 -38.23 -23.50 4.43
CA ALA A 353 -37.28 -24.02 3.45
C ALA A 353 -36.21 -23.01 3.02
N VAL A 354 -36.51 -21.69 3.04
CA VAL A 354 -35.58 -20.64 2.70
C VAL A 354 -34.59 -20.37 3.88
N VAL A 355 -35.07 -20.53 5.11
CA VAL A 355 -34.27 -20.33 6.33
C VAL A 355 -33.36 -21.54 6.59
N ASP A 356 -33.81 -22.77 6.33
CA ASP A 356 -33.04 -23.99 6.61
C ASP A 356 -31.79 -24.15 5.73
N HIS A 357 -31.80 -23.66 4.49
CA HIS A 357 -30.61 -23.67 3.63
C HIS A 357 -29.50 -22.73 4.11
N ALA A 358 -29.82 -21.72 4.92
CA ALA A 358 -28.88 -20.79 5.51
C ALA A 358 -28.21 -21.31 6.80
N GLN A 359 -28.80 -22.36 7.43
CA GLN A 359 -28.37 -22.84 8.76
C GLN A 359 -27.44 -24.06 8.73
N ASN A 360 -27.17 -24.69 7.55
CA ASN A 360 -26.28 -25.83 7.51
C ASN A 360 -24.81 -25.40 7.65
N PRO A 361 -24.15 -25.70 8.78
CA PRO A 361 -22.77 -25.28 9.03
C PRO A 361 -21.81 -25.91 8.02
N ASN A 362 -21.02 -25.11 7.36
CA ASN A 362 -19.99 -25.54 6.41
C ASN A 362 -19.05 -26.57 7.08
N ARG A 363 -18.54 -27.52 6.30
CA ARG A 363 -17.57 -28.54 6.76
C ARG A 363 -16.37 -27.92 7.50
N TRP A 364 -15.92 -26.75 7.05
CA TRP A 364 -14.81 -26.02 7.63
C TRP A 364 -15.07 -25.60 9.08
N ILE A 365 -16.13 -24.85 9.36
CA ILE A 365 -16.44 -24.40 10.72
C ILE A 365 -16.70 -25.58 11.66
N ARG A 366 -17.29 -26.65 11.14
CA ARG A 366 -17.51 -27.90 11.91
C ARG A 366 -16.18 -28.53 12.32
N MET A 367 -15.17 -28.55 11.42
CA MET A 367 -13.83 -29.04 11.72
C MET A 367 -13.14 -28.15 12.77
N VAL A 368 -13.16 -26.83 12.57
CA VAL A 368 -12.54 -25.85 13.48
C VAL A 368 -13.13 -25.95 14.88
N THR A 369 -14.47 -26.02 15.00
CA THR A 369 -15.14 -26.07 16.32
C THR A 369 -15.11 -27.45 16.99
N ARG A 370 -14.80 -28.54 16.24
CA ARG A 370 -14.61 -29.88 16.84
C ARG A 370 -13.26 -30.06 17.53
N ARG A 371 -12.18 -29.52 16.94
CA ARG A 371 -10.80 -29.63 17.46
C ARG A 371 -10.13 -28.27 17.49
N PRO A 372 -10.66 -27.30 18.27
CA PRO A 372 -10.23 -25.91 18.15
C PRO A 372 -8.77 -25.70 18.57
N ALA A 373 -8.28 -26.40 19.60
CA ALA A 373 -6.89 -26.28 20.05
C ALA A 373 -5.89 -26.79 19.00
N LEU A 374 -6.18 -27.95 18.39
CA LEU A 374 -5.31 -28.54 17.37
C LEU A 374 -5.24 -27.64 16.13
N VAL A 375 -6.40 -27.14 15.66
CA VAL A 375 -6.47 -26.25 14.51
C VAL A 375 -5.77 -24.93 14.79
N LEU A 376 -5.94 -24.37 15.99
CA LEU A 376 -5.26 -23.15 16.42
C LEU A 376 -3.74 -23.32 16.40
N ILE A 377 -3.23 -24.38 17.08
CA ILE A 377 -1.78 -24.64 17.14
C ILE A 377 -1.21 -24.88 15.75
N ALA A 378 -1.85 -25.73 14.93
CA ALA A 378 -1.39 -26.01 13.57
C ALA A 378 -1.34 -24.75 12.70
N THR A 379 -2.36 -23.90 12.81
CA THR A 379 -2.41 -22.64 12.03
C THR A 379 -1.35 -21.64 12.50
N VAL A 380 -1.21 -21.45 13.81
CA VAL A 380 -0.21 -20.52 14.38
C VAL A 380 1.21 -20.99 14.08
N VAL A 381 1.49 -22.29 14.19
CA VAL A 381 2.80 -22.86 13.83
C VAL A 381 3.06 -22.72 12.34
N GLY A 382 2.09 -23.04 11.48
CA GLY A 382 2.22 -22.89 10.03
C GLY A 382 2.48 -21.43 9.61
N MET A 383 1.73 -20.49 10.18
CA MET A 383 1.96 -19.06 9.95
C MET A 383 3.32 -18.61 10.51
N GLY A 384 3.71 -19.10 11.67
CA GLY A 384 5.01 -18.84 12.29
C GLY A 384 6.17 -19.28 11.39
N ILE A 385 6.08 -20.47 10.78
CA ILE A 385 7.09 -20.96 9.84
C ILE A 385 7.21 -20.03 8.61
N ILE A 386 6.09 -19.60 8.04
CA ILE A 386 6.10 -18.66 6.91
C ILE A 386 6.65 -17.29 7.32
N ALA A 387 6.46 -16.89 8.57
CA ALA A 387 6.97 -15.63 9.11
C ALA A 387 8.47 -15.68 9.48
N LEU A 388 9.11 -16.84 9.60
CA LEU A 388 10.53 -16.97 10.01
C LEU A 388 11.50 -16.11 9.16
N PRO A 389 11.36 -16.01 7.81
CA PRO A 389 12.25 -15.18 7.01
C PRO A 389 12.26 -13.69 7.41
N THR A 390 11.20 -13.19 8.05
CA THR A 390 11.13 -11.80 8.55
C THR A 390 12.30 -11.47 9.49
N ALA A 391 12.84 -12.44 10.21
CA ALA A 391 14.00 -12.23 11.09
C ALA A 391 15.28 -11.83 10.34
N ARG A 392 15.32 -12.04 9.01
CA ARG A 392 16.43 -11.65 8.13
C ARG A 392 16.01 -10.56 7.14
N LEU A 393 15.03 -9.76 7.50
CA LEU A 393 14.57 -8.65 6.69
C LEU A 393 15.67 -7.58 6.59
N HIS A 394 16.20 -7.37 5.38
CA HIS A 394 17.13 -6.31 5.08
C HIS A 394 16.38 -5.19 4.35
N LEU A 395 16.46 -3.98 4.89
CA LEU A 395 15.77 -2.80 4.39
C LEU A 395 16.77 -1.83 3.75
N ALA A 396 16.51 -1.46 2.51
CA ALA A 396 17.26 -0.41 1.82
C ALA A 396 16.34 0.38 0.89
N LEU A 397 16.75 1.57 0.46
CA LEU A 397 16.09 2.19 -0.69
C LEU A 397 16.57 1.49 -1.98
N PRO A 398 15.66 1.24 -2.94
CA PRO A 398 16.03 0.58 -4.18
C PRO A 398 16.98 1.46 -5.00
N ASP A 399 17.95 0.81 -5.60
CA ASP A 399 18.85 1.39 -6.60
C ASP A 399 18.50 0.87 -8.01
N ASP A 400 19.19 1.39 -9.01
CA ASP A 400 18.98 0.96 -10.41
C ASP A 400 19.32 -0.54 -10.64
N GLY A 401 20.09 -1.16 -9.72
CA GLY A 401 20.41 -2.59 -9.72
C GLY A 401 19.26 -3.51 -9.32
N SER A 402 18.22 -3.01 -8.71
CA SER A 402 17.01 -3.77 -8.36
C SER A 402 15.94 -3.76 -9.46
N GLY A 403 16.17 -2.99 -10.55
CA GLY A 403 15.25 -2.89 -11.67
C GLY A 403 15.23 -4.13 -12.56
N LYS A 404 14.28 -4.18 -13.51
CA LYS A 404 14.21 -5.25 -14.51
C LYS A 404 15.45 -5.28 -15.37
N VAL A 405 15.96 -6.48 -15.68
CA VAL A 405 17.17 -6.69 -16.48
C VAL A 405 17.07 -6.10 -17.90
N THR A 406 15.86 -5.90 -18.41
CA THR A 406 15.60 -5.28 -19.72
C THR A 406 15.55 -3.75 -19.68
N SER A 407 15.57 -3.13 -18.50
CA SER A 407 15.52 -1.67 -18.39
C SER A 407 16.89 -1.05 -18.62
N THR A 408 16.94 0.09 -19.33
CA THR A 408 18.19 0.80 -19.60
C THR A 408 18.93 1.20 -18.30
N LYS A 409 18.20 1.57 -17.24
CA LYS A 409 18.77 1.85 -15.91
C LYS A 409 19.58 0.68 -15.36
N ARG A 410 18.98 -0.52 -15.44
CA ARG A 410 19.60 -1.74 -14.93
C ARG A 410 20.78 -2.13 -15.82
N GLN A 411 20.68 -2.03 -17.12
CA GLN A 411 21.76 -2.35 -18.03
C GLN A 411 22.94 -1.38 -17.86
N ALA A 412 22.70 -0.09 -17.69
CA ALA A 412 23.71 0.89 -17.31
C ALA A 412 24.40 0.54 -15.98
N TYR A 413 23.60 0.16 -14.96
CA TYR A 413 24.11 -0.28 -13.66
C TYR A 413 25.04 -1.50 -13.79
N ASP A 414 24.63 -2.52 -14.54
CA ASP A 414 25.40 -3.75 -14.72
C ASP A 414 26.70 -3.52 -15.50
N LEU A 415 26.67 -2.68 -16.55
CA LEU A 415 27.86 -2.28 -17.31
C LEU A 415 28.87 -1.54 -16.42
N LEU A 416 28.41 -0.63 -15.58
CA LEU A 416 29.27 0.11 -14.64
C LEU A 416 29.84 -0.82 -13.56
N ALA A 417 29.00 -1.67 -12.96
CA ALA A 417 29.40 -2.62 -11.93
C ALA A 417 30.45 -3.60 -12.45
N GLY A 418 30.26 -4.14 -13.68
CA GLY A 418 31.15 -5.10 -14.28
C GLY A 418 32.50 -4.51 -14.74
N SER A 419 32.51 -3.23 -15.16
CA SER A 419 33.70 -2.61 -15.77
C SER A 419 34.51 -1.77 -14.78
N PHE A 420 33.91 -1.20 -13.76
CA PHE A 420 34.56 -0.30 -12.79
C PHE A 420 34.46 -0.79 -11.34
N GLY A 421 33.55 -1.72 -11.08
CA GLY A 421 33.21 -2.22 -9.76
C GLY A 421 31.86 -1.69 -9.25
N PRO A 422 31.17 -2.46 -8.39
CA PRO A 422 29.79 -2.17 -7.98
C PRO A 422 29.62 -0.83 -7.25
N GLY A 423 30.65 -0.36 -6.55
CA GLY A 423 30.64 0.91 -5.81
C GLY A 423 30.54 2.16 -6.70
N PHE A 424 30.87 2.06 -7.98
CA PHE A 424 30.67 3.17 -8.92
C PHE A 424 29.20 3.55 -9.11
N ASN A 425 28.28 2.66 -8.80
CA ASN A 425 26.85 2.94 -8.82
C ASN A 425 26.34 3.75 -7.61
N GLY A 426 27.14 3.83 -6.53
CA GLY A 426 26.77 4.53 -5.30
C GLY A 426 27.92 5.31 -4.69
N PRO A 427 28.53 6.28 -5.39
CA PRO A 427 29.60 7.09 -4.82
C PRO A 427 29.07 7.90 -3.64
N LEU A 428 29.91 7.96 -2.58
CA LEU A 428 29.68 8.83 -1.44
C LEU A 428 30.40 10.16 -1.66
N ILE A 429 29.92 11.20 -1.02
CA ILE A 429 30.55 12.52 -1.01
C ILE A 429 30.91 12.85 0.44
N VAL A 430 32.16 13.19 0.68
CA VAL A 430 32.59 13.76 1.96
C VAL A 430 32.88 15.23 1.72
N THR A 431 32.16 16.11 2.42
CA THR A 431 32.35 17.54 2.40
C THR A 431 33.34 17.90 3.49
N VAL A 432 34.30 18.76 3.16
CA VAL A 432 35.35 19.29 4.08
C VAL A 432 35.23 20.80 4.07
N ALA A 433 34.73 21.39 5.15
CA ALA A 433 34.58 22.82 5.27
C ALA A 433 35.72 23.38 6.18
N ALA A 434 36.56 24.21 5.63
CA ALA A 434 37.72 24.80 6.33
C ALA A 434 38.04 26.18 5.75
N PRO A 435 38.83 27.01 6.49
CA PRO A 435 39.41 28.21 5.90
C PRO A 435 40.24 27.87 4.65
N PRO A 436 40.31 28.76 3.64
CA PRO A 436 40.95 28.46 2.35
C PRO A 436 42.43 28.00 2.48
N ALA A 437 43.15 28.54 3.45
CA ALA A 437 44.55 28.16 3.71
C ALA A 437 44.71 26.71 4.23
N ALA A 438 43.75 26.21 5.00
CA ALA A 438 43.76 24.87 5.60
C ALA A 438 43.09 23.81 4.73
N LEU A 439 42.22 24.20 3.81
CA LEU A 439 41.32 23.30 3.07
C LEU A 439 42.06 22.17 2.34
N LYS A 440 43.15 22.52 1.64
CA LYS A 440 43.93 21.55 0.86
C LYS A 440 44.58 20.49 1.76
N GLY A 441 45.12 20.92 2.91
CA GLY A 441 45.73 20.03 3.91
C GLY A 441 44.67 19.08 4.50
N ALA A 442 43.50 19.62 4.90
CA ALA A 442 42.41 18.86 5.45
C ALA A 442 41.89 17.81 4.44
N ILE A 443 41.72 18.18 3.16
CA ILE A 443 41.34 17.24 2.10
C ILE A 443 42.36 16.11 1.95
N SER A 444 43.67 16.44 1.92
CA SER A 444 44.72 15.44 1.80
C SER A 444 44.70 14.42 2.94
N THR A 445 44.53 14.89 4.17
CA THR A 445 44.44 14.03 5.36
C THR A 445 43.23 13.08 5.25
N VAL A 446 42.06 13.65 4.98
CA VAL A 446 40.82 12.85 4.84
C VAL A 446 40.93 11.82 3.73
N VAL A 447 41.45 12.19 2.56
CA VAL A 447 41.66 11.27 1.43
C VAL A 447 42.64 10.16 1.80
N GLY A 448 43.77 10.50 2.45
CA GLY A 448 44.77 9.53 2.88
C GLY A 448 44.22 8.51 3.85
N ASP A 449 43.49 8.97 4.87
CA ASP A 449 42.90 8.10 5.90
C ASP A 449 41.81 7.22 5.34
N ILE A 450 40.93 7.75 4.45
CA ILE A 450 39.89 6.94 3.81
C ILE A 450 40.47 5.83 2.93
N ASN A 451 41.49 6.13 2.15
CA ASN A 451 42.18 5.14 1.31
C ASN A 451 42.91 4.05 2.12
N GLY A 452 43.23 4.32 3.39
CA GLY A 452 43.83 3.38 4.33
C GLY A 452 42.83 2.47 5.04
N LEU A 453 41.53 2.63 4.80
CA LEU A 453 40.50 1.82 5.48
C LEU A 453 40.50 0.35 5.00
N PRO A 454 40.18 -0.60 5.89
CA PRO A 454 40.18 -2.05 5.58
C PRO A 454 39.10 -2.43 4.55
N GLU A 455 38.02 -1.65 4.43
CA GLU A 455 36.94 -1.79 3.44
C GLU A 455 37.39 -1.44 2.02
N LYS A 456 38.63 -0.92 1.85
CA LYS A 456 39.25 -0.55 0.59
C LYS A 456 38.42 0.38 -0.29
N PRO A 457 37.82 1.44 0.25
CA PRO A 457 37.18 2.46 -0.57
C PRO A 457 38.25 3.20 -1.38
N ARG A 458 37.83 3.86 -2.47
CA ARG A 458 38.71 4.74 -3.26
C ARG A 458 38.26 6.18 -3.06
N ALA A 459 39.08 6.98 -2.39
CA ALA A 459 38.81 8.40 -2.16
C ALA A 459 39.70 9.28 -3.04
N ALA A 460 39.11 10.31 -3.61
CA ALA A 460 39.84 11.33 -4.37
C ALA A 460 39.17 12.71 -4.18
N ALA A 461 40.00 13.75 -4.24
CA ALA A 461 39.49 15.13 -4.27
C ALA A 461 38.73 15.38 -5.56
N ALA A 462 37.48 15.83 -5.46
CA ALA A 462 36.58 16.01 -6.60
C ALA A 462 36.37 17.51 -6.96
N GLY A 463 36.80 18.42 -6.11
CA GLY A 463 36.70 19.87 -6.33
C GLY A 463 36.59 20.67 -5.05
N ALA A 464 36.47 21.98 -5.23
CA ALA A 464 36.25 22.93 -4.12
C ALA A 464 35.35 24.08 -4.59
N SER A 465 34.72 24.76 -3.63
CA SER A 465 33.95 25.96 -3.87
C SER A 465 34.80 27.11 -4.36
N THR A 466 34.21 28.03 -5.09
CA THR A 466 34.93 29.21 -5.64
C THR A 466 35.54 30.10 -4.56
N ASP A 467 34.93 30.13 -3.37
CA ASP A 467 35.43 30.86 -2.19
C ASP A 467 36.53 30.09 -1.43
N GLY A 468 36.86 28.86 -1.86
CA GLY A 468 37.85 28.01 -1.25
C GLY A 468 37.52 27.53 0.17
N THR A 469 36.27 27.65 0.64
CA THR A 469 35.89 27.30 1.99
C THR A 469 35.26 25.92 2.13
N LEU A 470 34.87 25.29 1.03
CA LEU A 470 34.26 23.93 0.98
C LEU A 470 34.97 23.08 -0.04
N GLY A 471 35.50 21.94 0.37
CA GLY A 471 36.09 20.93 -0.48
C GLY A 471 35.17 19.71 -0.61
N VAL A 472 35.29 18.99 -1.71
CA VAL A 472 34.54 17.79 -2.03
C VAL A 472 35.49 16.63 -2.22
N VAL A 473 35.32 15.58 -1.47
CA VAL A 473 35.99 14.29 -1.64
C VAL A 473 34.97 13.27 -2.12
N GLN A 474 35.19 12.70 -3.27
CA GLN A 474 34.43 11.57 -3.77
C GLN A 474 34.99 10.27 -3.20
N VAL A 475 34.13 9.42 -2.65
CA VAL A 475 34.50 8.13 -2.09
C VAL A 475 33.71 7.05 -2.83
N ILE A 476 34.39 6.13 -3.48
CA ILE A 476 33.79 5.00 -4.17
C ILE A 476 33.95 3.78 -3.27
N PRO A 477 32.83 3.24 -2.71
CA PRO A 477 32.86 2.02 -1.92
C PRO A 477 33.34 0.81 -2.75
N ALA A 478 33.72 -0.27 -2.09
CA ALA A 478 34.00 -1.54 -2.75
C ALA A 478 32.74 -2.30 -3.18
N THR A 479 31.61 -2.01 -2.53
CA THR A 479 30.31 -2.67 -2.73
C THR A 479 29.26 -1.69 -3.26
N GLY A 480 28.15 -2.23 -3.77
CA GLY A 480 27.03 -1.42 -4.30
C GLY A 480 26.29 -0.61 -3.24
N PRO A 481 25.47 0.37 -3.66
CA PRO A 481 24.84 1.35 -2.75
C PRO A 481 23.87 0.75 -1.71
N SER A 482 23.20 -0.34 -2.04
CA SER A 482 22.22 -1.03 -1.18
C SER A 482 22.84 -2.13 -0.32
N ASN A 483 24.17 -2.32 -0.34
CA ASN A 483 24.86 -3.36 0.41
C ASN A 483 25.14 -2.91 1.86
N GLU A 484 25.01 -3.82 2.83
CA GLU A 484 25.28 -3.58 4.25
C GLU A 484 26.70 -3.03 4.50
N LEU A 485 27.71 -3.56 3.76
CA LEU A 485 29.09 -3.07 3.90
C LEU A 485 29.25 -1.60 3.46
N THR A 486 28.42 -1.11 2.54
CA THR A 486 28.42 0.31 2.18
C THR A 486 27.78 1.15 3.29
N GLN A 487 26.73 0.63 3.94
CA GLN A 487 26.14 1.28 5.11
C GLN A 487 27.12 1.33 6.28
N ASP A 488 27.83 0.23 6.55
CA ASP A 488 28.87 0.18 7.58
C ASP A 488 30.01 1.20 7.31
N LEU A 489 30.44 1.31 6.04
CA LEU A 489 31.41 2.32 5.62
C LEU A 489 30.92 3.73 5.90
N VAL A 490 29.69 4.08 5.57
CA VAL A 490 29.11 5.40 5.85
C VAL A 490 29.14 5.69 7.35
N ASN A 491 28.75 4.71 8.18
CA ASN A 491 28.74 4.82 9.63
C ASN A 491 30.17 4.95 10.20
N ASP A 492 31.15 4.24 9.63
CA ASP A 492 32.55 4.35 10.04
C ASP A 492 33.15 5.72 9.66
N LEU A 493 32.89 6.22 8.46
CA LEU A 493 33.31 7.56 8.04
C LEU A 493 32.73 8.64 8.96
N ARG A 494 31.46 8.52 9.38
CA ARG A 494 30.82 9.45 10.32
C ARG A 494 31.44 9.42 11.72
N LYS A 495 31.77 8.23 12.22
CA LYS A 495 32.46 8.08 13.51
C LYS A 495 33.86 8.71 13.50
N ARG A 496 34.56 8.58 12.36
CA ARG A 496 35.90 9.14 12.18
C ARG A 496 35.89 10.67 11.95
N ALA A 497 34.78 11.22 11.46
CA ALA A 497 34.66 12.65 11.18
C ALA A 497 35.10 13.52 12.37
N GLY A 498 34.69 13.20 13.61
CA GLY A 498 35.10 13.91 14.80
C GLY A 498 36.62 13.92 15.06
N GLY A 499 37.33 12.82 14.74
CA GLY A 499 38.80 12.76 14.82
C GLY A 499 39.48 13.62 13.73
N TRP A 500 38.93 13.62 12.53
CA TRP A 500 39.40 14.49 11.45
C TRP A 500 39.15 15.96 11.74
N GLU A 501 38.01 16.30 12.35
CA GLU A 501 37.69 17.67 12.79
C GLU A 501 38.69 18.18 13.83
N GLN A 502 39.05 17.32 14.79
CA GLN A 502 40.06 17.66 15.81
C GLN A 502 41.46 17.85 15.23
N SER A 503 41.87 17.01 14.27
CA SER A 503 43.19 17.03 13.68
C SER A 503 43.39 18.13 12.63
N THR A 504 42.33 18.48 11.89
CA THR A 504 42.41 19.41 10.75
C THR A 504 41.76 20.77 11.00
N GLY A 505 40.92 20.89 12.06
CA GLY A 505 40.12 22.09 12.31
C GLY A 505 39.00 22.31 11.29
N ALA A 506 38.72 21.32 10.47
CA ALA A 506 37.69 21.36 9.42
C ALA A 506 36.39 20.70 9.91
N THR A 507 35.24 21.20 9.48
CA THR A 507 33.97 20.50 9.68
C THR A 507 33.76 19.47 8.53
N ILE A 508 33.52 18.23 8.90
CA ILE A 508 33.44 17.11 7.96
C ILE A 508 32.06 16.43 8.01
N ALA A 509 31.46 16.26 6.86
CA ALA A 509 30.16 15.56 6.76
C ALA A 509 30.13 14.59 5.57
N VAL A 510 29.42 13.48 5.76
CA VAL A 510 29.21 12.45 4.72
C VAL A 510 27.84 12.63 4.10
N THR A 511 27.80 12.75 2.77
CA THR A 511 26.59 12.98 1.99
C THR A 511 26.64 12.23 0.63
N GLY A 512 25.83 12.61 -0.30
CA GLY A 512 25.59 11.95 -1.57
C GLY A 512 24.30 11.10 -1.53
N GLN A 513 23.79 10.71 -2.68
CA GLN A 513 22.50 10.01 -2.75
C GLN A 513 22.47 8.71 -1.92
N THR A 514 23.57 7.97 -1.91
CA THR A 514 23.71 6.74 -1.11
C THR A 514 23.64 7.02 0.39
N ALA A 515 24.33 8.04 0.88
CA ALA A 515 24.30 8.39 2.30
C ALA A 515 22.91 8.93 2.72
N VAL A 516 22.26 9.71 1.87
CA VAL A 516 20.85 10.15 2.08
C VAL A 516 19.91 8.95 2.12
N ALA A 517 20.07 7.98 1.23
CA ALA A 517 19.25 6.76 1.20
C ALA A 517 19.43 5.93 2.48
N ILE A 518 20.66 5.85 3.01
CA ILE A 518 20.95 5.18 4.29
C ILE A 518 20.25 5.91 5.45
N ASP A 519 20.37 7.24 5.51
CA ASP A 519 19.70 8.04 6.54
C ASP A 519 18.18 7.84 6.54
N VAL A 520 17.58 7.80 5.36
CA VAL A 520 16.15 7.54 5.18
C VAL A 520 15.80 6.14 5.71
N SER A 521 16.58 5.13 5.36
CA SER A 521 16.34 3.74 5.79
C SER A 521 16.48 3.58 7.31
N GLU A 522 17.50 4.22 7.92
CA GLU A 522 17.69 4.21 9.37
C GLU A 522 16.55 4.93 10.10
N LYS A 523 16.11 6.07 9.59
CA LYS A 523 14.98 6.81 10.15
C LYS A 523 13.69 6.03 10.09
N LEU A 524 13.43 5.35 8.96
CA LEU A 524 12.27 4.48 8.78
C LEU A 524 12.31 3.29 9.74
N SER A 525 13.45 2.61 9.82
CA SER A 525 13.63 1.47 10.73
C SER A 525 13.44 1.87 12.20
N SER A 526 13.96 3.03 12.61
CA SER A 526 13.80 3.53 13.98
C SER A 526 12.37 3.97 14.31
N ALA A 527 11.61 4.42 13.31
CA ALA A 527 10.22 4.82 13.48
C ALA A 527 9.24 3.62 13.50
N LEU A 528 9.63 2.48 12.94
CA LEU A 528 8.76 1.31 12.79
C LEU A 528 8.16 0.79 14.12
N PRO A 529 8.94 0.61 15.23
CA PRO A 529 8.38 0.15 16.50
C PRO A 529 7.36 1.13 17.09
N VAL A 530 7.63 2.43 17.01
CA VAL A 530 6.74 3.48 17.52
C VAL A 530 5.44 3.50 16.73
N TYR A 531 5.54 3.44 15.40
CA TYR A 531 4.37 3.39 14.52
C TYR A 531 3.52 2.14 14.79
N LEU A 532 4.16 0.97 14.91
CA LEU A 532 3.47 -0.28 15.22
C LEU A 532 2.73 -0.19 16.55
N LEU A 533 3.34 0.37 17.58
CA LEU A 533 2.73 0.55 18.89
C LEU A 533 1.50 1.48 18.83
N ILE A 534 1.59 2.57 18.07
CA ILE A 534 0.47 3.50 17.86
C ILE A 534 -0.69 2.79 17.14
N VAL A 535 -0.41 2.10 16.05
CA VAL A 535 -1.43 1.41 15.24
C VAL A 535 -2.10 0.30 16.06
N VAL A 536 -1.31 -0.54 16.74
CA VAL A 536 -1.85 -1.63 17.58
C VAL A 536 -2.60 -1.06 18.79
N GLY A 537 -2.07 -0.02 19.44
CA GLY A 537 -2.73 0.66 20.56
C GLY A 537 -4.10 1.23 20.17
N LEU A 538 -4.15 1.91 19.03
CA LEU A 538 -5.40 2.44 18.49
C LEU A 538 -6.41 1.33 18.17
N ALA A 539 -5.92 0.21 17.60
CA ALA A 539 -6.73 -0.99 17.38
C ALA A 539 -7.38 -1.50 18.66
N LEU A 540 -6.56 -1.66 19.69
CA LEU A 540 -7.04 -2.16 20.98
C LEU A 540 -8.13 -1.24 21.55
N VAL A 541 -7.93 0.07 21.48
CA VAL A 541 -8.92 1.06 21.96
C VAL A 541 -10.21 0.99 21.15
N LEU A 542 -10.12 1.04 19.82
CA LEU A 542 -11.29 1.02 18.94
C LEU A 542 -12.10 -0.26 19.08
N LEU A 543 -11.44 -1.42 19.08
CA LEU A 543 -12.12 -2.70 19.24
C LEU A 543 -12.68 -2.90 20.65
N LEU A 544 -12.04 -2.33 21.69
CA LEU A 544 -12.54 -2.31 23.06
C LEU A 544 -13.85 -1.53 23.13
N LEU A 545 -13.92 -0.36 22.50
CA LEU A 545 -15.13 0.46 22.40
C LEU A 545 -16.27 -0.29 21.70
N ILE A 546 -15.96 -1.02 20.63
CA ILE A 546 -16.95 -1.75 19.82
C ILE A 546 -17.48 -2.97 20.55
N PHE A 547 -16.58 -3.85 20.96
CA PHE A 547 -16.94 -5.19 21.43
C PHE A 547 -17.20 -5.25 22.93
N ARG A 548 -16.83 -4.19 23.69
CA ARG A 548 -16.93 -4.19 25.16
C ARG A 548 -16.35 -5.49 25.76
N SER A 549 -15.17 -5.85 25.30
CA SER A 549 -14.41 -7.03 25.70
C SER A 549 -12.92 -6.71 25.62
N ILE A 550 -12.11 -7.20 26.56
CA ILE A 550 -10.65 -7.09 26.49
C ILE A 550 -10.06 -8.18 25.60
N VAL A 551 -10.65 -9.35 25.62
CA VAL A 551 -10.13 -10.53 24.93
C VAL A 551 -10.20 -10.40 23.41
N VAL A 552 -11.30 -9.85 22.91
CA VAL A 552 -11.51 -9.68 21.46
C VAL A 552 -10.47 -8.75 20.83
N PRO A 553 -10.17 -7.56 21.35
CA PRO A 553 -9.08 -6.71 20.86
C PRO A 553 -7.71 -7.39 20.89
N VAL A 554 -7.34 -8.01 22.02
CA VAL A 554 -6.03 -8.66 22.18
C VAL A 554 -5.83 -9.78 21.14
N LYS A 555 -6.82 -10.68 20.99
CA LYS A 555 -6.71 -11.72 19.96
C LYS A 555 -6.66 -11.15 18.54
N ALA A 556 -7.36 -10.04 18.28
CA ALA A 556 -7.36 -9.39 16.97
C ALA A 556 -5.99 -8.77 16.66
N ALA A 557 -5.38 -8.10 17.63
CA ALA A 557 -4.03 -7.55 17.51
C ALA A 557 -2.98 -8.64 17.27
N LEU A 558 -3.04 -9.76 18.02
CA LEU A 558 -2.13 -10.89 17.83
C LEU A 558 -2.32 -11.55 16.46
N GLY A 559 -3.56 -11.72 16.00
CA GLY A 559 -3.86 -12.24 14.68
C GLY A 559 -3.33 -11.33 13.57
N PHE A 560 -3.51 -10.02 13.72
CA PHE A 560 -2.99 -9.02 12.81
C PHE A 560 -1.45 -9.07 12.73
N LEU A 561 -0.76 -9.07 13.88
CA LEU A 561 0.70 -9.17 13.90
C LEU A 561 1.21 -10.44 13.23
N LEU A 562 0.48 -11.56 13.40
CA LEU A 562 0.84 -12.82 12.75
C LEU A 562 0.64 -12.75 11.23
N SER A 563 -0.43 -12.12 10.73
CA SER A 563 -0.64 -11.94 9.28
C SER A 563 0.38 -10.98 8.66
N VAL A 564 0.77 -9.92 9.38
CA VAL A 564 1.87 -9.03 8.98
C VAL A 564 3.20 -9.80 8.91
N GLY A 565 3.48 -10.63 9.92
CA GLY A 565 4.68 -11.49 9.92
C GLY A 565 4.71 -12.46 8.73
N VAL A 566 3.58 -13.10 8.40
CA VAL A 566 3.44 -13.95 7.20
C VAL A 566 3.71 -13.17 5.93
N SER A 567 3.15 -11.96 5.82
CA SER A 567 3.36 -11.11 4.65
C SER A 567 4.83 -10.73 4.48
N PHE A 568 5.50 -10.28 5.54
CA PHE A 568 6.94 -9.98 5.49
C PHE A 568 7.79 -11.22 5.20
N GLY A 569 7.49 -12.35 5.83
CA GLY A 569 8.20 -13.60 5.58
C GLY A 569 8.12 -14.01 4.11
N ALA A 570 6.93 -13.90 3.51
CA ALA A 570 6.74 -14.18 2.09
C ALA A 570 7.50 -13.18 1.19
N VAL A 571 7.47 -11.88 1.53
CA VAL A 571 8.21 -10.84 0.79
C VAL A 571 9.71 -11.09 0.83
N VAL A 572 10.26 -11.41 2.01
CA VAL A 572 11.69 -11.75 2.15
C VAL A 572 12.04 -12.99 1.32
N ALA A 573 11.23 -14.03 1.41
CA ALA A 573 11.48 -15.27 0.67
C ALA A 573 11.49 -15.04 -0.86
N VAL A 574 10.55 -14.24 -1.37
CA VAL A 574 10.39 -14.03 -2.83
C VAL A 574 11.31 -12.93 -3.34
N TYR A 575 11.27 -11.73 -2.75
CA TYR A 575 11.97 -10.54 -3.28
C TYR A 575 13.42 -10.44 -2.81
N GLN A 576 13.73 -10.88 -1.58
CA GLN A 576 15.09 -10.79 -1.06
C GLN A 576 15.90 -12.06 -1.31
N TRP A 577 15.29 -13.26 -1.21
CA TRP A 577 15.98 -14.54 -1.45
C TRP A 577 15.75 -15.13 -2.85
N GLY A 578 14.79 -14.58 -3.62
CA GLY A 578 14.51 -15.01 -4.99
C GLY A 578 13.71 -16.32 -5.10
N TRP A 579 13.07 -16.81 -4.01
CA TRP A 579 12.27 -18.02 -4.08
C TRP A 579 11.07 -17.79 -5.02
N LEU A 580 10.87 -18.69 -5.97
CA LEU A 580 9.81 -18.58 -6.98
C LEU A 580 9.85 -17.26 -7.78
N GLY A 581 11.02 -16.62 -7.91
CA GLY A 581 11.17 -15.33 -8.57
C GLY A 581 10.54 -15.27 -9.97
N ALA A 582 10.75 -16.32 -10.78
CA ALA A 582 10.16 -16.41 -12.13
C ALA A 582 8.60 -16.36 -12.11
N LEU A 583 7.94 -16.87 -11.06
CA LEU A 583 6.48 -16.83 -10.92
C LEU A 583 5.98 -15.43 -10.55
N PHE A 584 6.76 -14.69 -9.75
CA PHE A 584 6.39 -13.39 -9.21
C PHE A 584 7.10 -12.22 -9.90
N ASN A 585 7.65 -12.45 -11.11
CA ASN A 585 8.27 -11.42 -11.93
C ASN A 585 9.46 -10.71 -11.22
N VAL A 586 10.23 -11.47 -10.44
CA VAL A 586 11.43 -11.01 -9.74
C VAL A 586 12.64 -11.51 -10.50
N ASP A 587 13.27 -10.62 -11.28
CA ASP A 587 14.46 -10.94 -12.08
C ASP A 587 15.72 -11.00 -11.21
N THR A 588 15.80 -10.12 -10.20
CA THR A 588 16.97 -10.01 -9.34
C THR A 588 16.53 -9.85 -7.89
N PRO A 589 16.97 -10.75 -6.99
CA PRO A 589 16.80 -10.57 -5.55
C PRO A 589 17.47 -9.27 -5.08
N ALA A 590 16.75 -8.49 -4.26
CA ALA A 590 17.22 -7.21 -3.75
C ALA A 590 16.71 -6.99 -2.32
N PRO A 591 17.31 -6.08 -1.54
CA PRO A 591 16.77 -5.65 -0.26
C PRO A 591 15.33 -5.13 -0.40
N ILE A 592 14.56 -5.27 0.67
CA ILE A 592 13.18 -4.82 0.69
C ILE A 592 13.17 -3.29 0.89
N ILE A 593 12.29 -2.61 0.16
CA ILE A 593 12.19 -1.16 0.25
C ILE A 593 11.84 -0.70 1.66
N SER A 594 12.59 0.23 2.21
CA SER A 594 12.59 0.60 3.63
C SER A 594 11.24 1.13 4.14
N PHE A 595 10.40 1.73 3.30
CA PHE A 595 9.09 2.22 3.71
C PHE A 595 7.96 1.16 3.61
N LEU A 596 8.21 0.02 2.95
CA LEU A 596 7.20 -1.03 2.79
C LEU A 596 6.63 -1.53 4.13
N PRO A 597 7.44 -1.79 5.18
CA PRO A 597 6.91 -2.24 6.45
C PRO A 597 5.90 -1.28 7.07
N ILE A 598 6.20 0.00 7.10
CA ILE A 598 5.33 1.03 7.68
C ILE A 598 4.03 1.14 6.88
N LEU A 599 4.13 1.18 5.56
CA LEU A 599 2.99 1.23 4.65
C LEU A 599 2.11 -0.02 4.79
N LEU A 600 2.73 -1.20 4.77
CA LEU A 600 2.04 -2.48 4.87
C LEU A 600 1.26 -2.61 6.18
N ILE A 601 1.88 -2.25 7.31
CA ILE A 601 1.23 -2.26 8.62
C ILE A 601 -0.01 -1.36 8.61
N GLY A 602 0.09 -0.13 8.11
CA GLY A 602 -1.03 0.81 8.07
C GLY A 602 -2.19 0.33 7.20
N VAL A 603 -1.87 -0.15 6.00
CA VAL A 603 -2.89 -0.63 5.04
C VAL A 603 -3.53 -1.93 5.52
N LEU A 604 -2.73 -2.95 5.86
CA LEU A 604 -3.25 -4.23 6.35
C LEU A 604 -4.05 -4.06 7.64
N PHE A 605 -3.61 -3.15 8.54
CA PHE A 605 -4.37 -2.86 9.74
C PHE A 605 -5.78 -2.37 9.42
N GLY A 606 -5.89 -1.37 8.56
CA GLY A 606 -7.18 -0.85 8.13
C GLY A 606 -8.08 -1.94 7.56
N LEU A 607 -7.60 -2.67 6.56
CA LEU A 607 -8.33 -3.75 5.91
C LEU A 607 -8.64 -4.92 6.86
N ALA A 608 -7.74 -5.18 7.82
CA ALA A 608 -7.93 -6.21 8.80
C ALA A 608 -9.04 -5.89 9.79
N MET A 609 -9.24 -4.65 10.21
CA MET A 609 -10.25 -4.30 11.20
C MET A 609 -11.68 -4.42 10.67
N ASP A 610 -11.91 -4.15 9.41
CA ASP A 610 -13.22 -4.16 8.76
C ASP A 610 -13.93 -5.50 8.89
N TYR A 611 -13.28 -6.57 8.52
CA TYR A 611 -13.84 -7.92 8.60
C TYR A 611 -13.91 -8.45 10.03
N GLN A 612 -13.00 -8.02 10.90
CA GLN A 612 -13.02 -8.39 12.31
C GLN A 612 -14.32 -7.88 12.95
N VAL A 613 -14.67 -6.62 12.66
CA VAL A 613 -15.91 -6.03 13.15
C VAL A 613 -17.10 -6.82 12.63
N PHE A 614 -17.17 -7.07 11.33
CA PHE A 614 -18.31 -7.72 10.69
C PHE A 614 -18.55 -9.15 11.18
N MET A 615 -17.49 -9.97 11.33
CA MET A 615 -17.63 -11.38 11.72
C MET A 615 -17.92 -11.53 13.22
N VAL A 616 -17.23 -10.76 14.06
CA VAL A 616 -17.35 -10.90 15.51
C VAL A 616 -18.62 -10.24 16.05
N SER A 617 -19.14 -9.20 15.39
CA SER A 617 -20.41 -8.61 15.78
C SER A 617 -21.56 -9.60 15.62
N GLY A 618 -21.64 -10.33 14.51
CA GLY A 618 -22.64 -11.38 14.35
C GLY A 618 -22.54 -12.51 15.39
N MET A 619 -21.30 -12.83 15.84
CA MET A 619 -21.12 -13.79 16.96
C MET A 619 -21.61 -13.20 18.28
N ARG A 620 -21.40 -11.90 18.52
CA ARG A 620 -21.85 -11.20 19.72
C ARG A 620 -23.37 -11.10 19.77
N GLU A 621 -23.98 -10.70 18.67
CA GLU A 621 -25.44 -10.60 18.55
C GLU A 621 -26.10 -11.94 18.91
N ALA A 622 -25.64 -13.05 18.31
CA ALA A 622 -26.17 -14.37 18.63
C ALA A 622 -25.97 -14.75 20.12
N PHE A 623 -24.82 -14.38 20.71
CA PHE A 623 -24.53 -14.64 22.12
C PHE A 623 -25.42 -13.84 23.07
N VAL A 624 -25.63 -12.55 22.80
CA VAL A 624 -26.50 -11.65 23.61
C VAL A 624 -27.94 -12.10 23.55
N HIS A 625 -28.40 -12.64 22.43
CA HIS A 625 -29.75 -13.22 22.29
C HIS A 625 -29.88 -14.64 22.87
N GLY A 626 -28.90 -15.08 23.67
CA GLY A 626 -29.01 -16.31 24.46
C GLY A 626 -28.51 -17.59 23.78
N ALA A 627 -27.88 -17.51 22.63
CA ALA A 627 -27.24 -18.67 22.02
C ALA A 627 -26.06 -19.15 22.86
N ASP A 628 -25.89 -20.48 22.95
CA ASP A 628 -24.66 -21.06 23.51
C ASP A 628 -23.42 -20.55 22.74
N ALA A 629 -22.30 -20.36 23.44
CA ALA A 629 -21.08 -19.74 22.88
C ALA A 629 -20.62 -20.42 21.57
N ARG A 630 -20.71 -21.75 21.49
CA ARG A 630 -20.36 -22.50 20.28
C ARG A 630 -21.37 -22.26 19.13
N ARG A 631 -22.66 -22.23 19.45
CA ARG A 631 -23.71 -21.93 18.47
C ARG A 631 -23.60 -20.50 17.96
N ALA A 632 -23.27 -19.54 18.82
CA ALA A 632 -23.02 -18.15 18.47
C ALA A 632 -21.85 -18.02 17.49
N VAL A 633 -20.73 -18.75 17.72
CA VAL A 633 -19.59 -18.79 16.78
C VAL A 633 -19.99 -19.38 15.45
N VAL A 634 -20.70 -20.50 15.41
CA VAL A 634 -21.14 -21.15 14.16
C VAL A 634 -22.12 -20.28 13.39
N GLY A 635 -23.07 -19.65 14.08
CA GLY A 635 -24.06 -18.75 13.49
C GLY A 635 -23.43 -17.52 12.85
N GLY A 636 -22.60 -16.79 13.62
CA GLY A 636 -21.90 -15.59 13.13
C GLY A 636 -20.93 -15.92 11.98
N PHE A 637 -20.23 -17.06 12.06
CA PHE A 637 -19.38 -17.53 10.95
C PHE A 637 -20.21 -17.82 9.69
N THR A 638 -21.31 -18.55 9.82
CA THR A 638 -22.12 -18.94 8.66
C THR A 638 -22.73 -17.72 7.97
N ALA A 639 -23.14 -16.72 8.73
CA ALA A 639 -23.68 -15.47 8.21
C ALA A 639 -22.64 -14.63 7.46
N GLY A 640 -21.40 -14.54 8.00
CA GLY A 640 -20.35 -13.67 7.46
C GLY A 640 -19.41 -14.31 6.44
N SER A 641 -19.16 -15.61 6.53
CA SER A 641 -18.07 -16.28 5.80
C SER A 641 -18.12 -16.14 4.27
N ARG A 642 -19.31 -16.14 3.67
CA ARG A 642 -19.44 -15.99 2.20
C ARG A 642 -19.01 -14.62 1.72
N VAL A 643 -19.38 -13.57 2.46
CA VAL A 643 -19.05 -12.18 2.12
C VAL A 643 -17.56 -11.96 2.33
N VAL A 644 -17.01 -12.41 3.47
CA VAL A 644 -15.57 -12.31 3.79
C VAL A 644 -14.72 -13.06 2.77
N THR A 645 -15.13 -14.28 2.36
CA THR A 645 -14.40 -15.03 1.33
C THR A 645 -14.40 -14.31 -0.01
N ALA A 646 -15.54 -13.80 -0.44
CA ALA A 646 -15.66 -13.09 -1.71
C ALA A 646 -14.78 -11.83 -1.71
N ALA A 647 -14.89 -11.04 -0.67
CA ALA A 647 -14.13 -9.82 -0.49
C ALA A 647 -12.61 -10.09 -0.43
N ALA A 648 -12.18 -11.11 0.30
CA ALA A 648 -10.78 -11.49 0.37
C ALA A 648 -10.23 -11.90 -1.01
N ILE A 649 -10.97 -12.70 -1.78
CA ILE A 649 -10.56 -13.10 -3.13
C ILE A 649 -10.51 -11.88 -4.06
N ILE A 650 -11.49 -10.98 -4.00
CA ILE A 650 -11.52 -9.76 -4.82
C ILE A 650 -10.31 -8.89 -4.50
N MET A 651 -10.07 -8.57 -3.23
CA MET A 651 -8.93 -7.74 -2.83
C MET A 651 -7.59 -8.38 -3.20
N THR A 652 -7.43 -9.67 -2.91
CA THR A 652 -6.23 -10.40 -3.33
C THR A 652 -6.03 -10.33 -4.84
N SER A 653 -7.09 -10.48 -5.64
CA SER A 653 -7.01 -10.39 -7.10
C SER A 653 -6.62 -8.99 -7.56
N VAL A 654 -7.17 -7.94 -6.94
CA VAL A 654 -6.80 -6.55 -7.24
C VAL A 654 -5.33 -6.32 -6.93
N PHE A 655 -4.85 -6.68 -5.73
CA PHE A 655 -3.44 -6.50 -5.36
C PHE A 655 -2.50 -7.37 -6.20
N SER A 656 -2.90 -8.60 -6.53
CA SER A 656 -2.12 -9.50 -7.39
C SER A 656 -1.94 -8.97 -8.82
N GLY A 657 -2.88 -8.17 -9.32
CA GLY A 657 -2.72 -7.49 -10.61
C GLY A 657 -1.49 -6.59 -10.67
N PHE A 658 -1.07 -6.03 -9.54
CA PHE A 658 0.12 -5.18 -9.44
C PHE A 658 1.43 -5.96 -9.34
N ILE A 659 1.42 -7.27 -9.07
CA ILE A 659 2.63 -8.11 -9.05
C ILE A 659 3.33 -8.11 -10.42
N LEU A 660 2.54 -7.97 -11.50
CA LEU A 660 3.05 -7.94 -12.86
C LEU A 660 3.51 -6.54 -13.31
N ALA A 661 3.44 -5.54 -12.43
CA ALA A 661 3.89 -4.18 -12.75
C ALA A 661 5.37 -4.17 -13.15
N PRO A 662 5.76 -3.29 -14.10
CA PRO A 662 7.16 -3.11 -14.48
C PRO A 662 8.06 -2.64 -13.34
N ASP A 663 7.49 -1.91 -12.39
CA ASP A 663 8.19 -1.36 -11.24
C ASP A 663 8.21 -2.36 -10.09
N THR A 664 9.40 -2.73 -9.62
CA THR A 664 9.62 -3.72 -8.54
C THR A 664 9.04 -3.24 -7.20
N ILE A 665 9.00 -1.92 -6.96
CA ILE A 665 8.40 -1.34 -5.74
C ILE A 665 6.91 -1.65 -5.71
N ILE A 666 6.22 -1.33 -6.80
CA ILE A 666 4.78 -1.54 -6.95
C ILE A 666 4.46 -3.03 -6.88
N ALA A 667 5.24 -3.86 -7.56
CA ALA A 667 5.08 -5.31 -7.55
C ALA A 667 5.22 -5.89 -6.14
N SER A 668 6.23 -5.44 -5.36
CA SER A 668 6.45 -5.90 -3.99
C SER A 668 5.32 -5.47 -3.03
N ILE A 669 4.79 -4.24 -3.18
CA ILE A 669 3.64 -3.76 -2.41
C ILE A 669 2.40 -4.60 -2.73
N GLY A 670 2.10 -4.83 -4.02
CA GLY A 670 0.96 -5.65 -4.45
C GLY A 670 1.03 -7.07 -3.93
N PHE A 671 2.20 -7.70 -4.00
CA PHE A 671 2.45 -9.03 -3.46
C PHE A 671 2.26 -9.08 -1.93
N ALA A 672 2.88 -8.14 -1.21
CA ALA A 672 2.81 -8.05 0.24
C ALA A 672 1.36 -7.90 0.74
N LEU A 673 0.59 -7.00 0.12
CA LEU A 673 -0.82 -6.79 0.44
C LEU A 673 -1.68 -8.00 0.07
N GLY A 674 -1.45 -8.61 -1.10
CA GLY A 674 -2.17 -9.80 -1.53
C GLY A 674 -2.01 -10.98 -0.56
N ILE A 675 -0.77 -11.31 -0.18
CA ILE A 675 -0.47 -12.38 0.79
C ILE A 675 -0.99 -12.01 2.18
N GLY A 676 -0.82 -10.74 2.61
CA GLY A 676 -1.32 -10.27 3.90
C GLY A 676 -2.83 -10.41 4.04
N VAL A 677 -3.59 -10.02 3.02
CA VAL A 677 -5.06 -10.18 2.98
C VAL A 677 -5.47 -11.65 2.97
N LEU A 678 -4.80 -12.50 2.19
CA LEU A 678 -5.07 -13.94 2.19
C LEU A 678 -4.84 -14.57 3.57
N ALA A 679 -3.69 -14.26 4.18
CA ALA A 679 -3.36 -14.78 5.51
C ALA A 679 -4.36 -14.29 6.57
N ASP A 680 -4.71 -13.01 6.55
CA ASP A 680 -5.67 -12.44 7.49
C ASP A 680 -7.07 -13.05 7.32
N ALA A 681 -7.61 -13.08 6.10
CA ALA A 681 -8.97 -13.56 5.86
C ALA A 681 -9.12 -15.06 6.13
N PHE A 682 -8.24 -15.89 5.60
CA PHE A 682 -8.42 -17.34 5.67
C PHE A 682 -7.81 -17.98 6.93
N LEU A 683 -6.59 -17.59 7.29
CA LEU A 683 -5.89 -18.18 8.44
C LEU A 683 -6.30 -17.52 9.74
N VAL A 684 -6.33 -16.19 9.81
CA VAL A 684 -6.69 -15.52 11.05
C VAL A 684 -8.20 -15.55 11.27
N ARG A 685 -9.01 -15.05 10.34
CA ARG A 685 -10.45 -14.83 10.58
C ARG A 685 -11.29 -16.06 10.42
N MET A 686 -11.05 -16.84 9.36
CA MET A 686 -11.87 -18.03 9.13
C MET A 686 -11.36 -19.25 9.91
N THR A 687 -10.18 -19.17 10.55
CA THR A 687 -9.61 -20.31 11.28
C THR A 687 -9.27 -19.95 12.73
N ILE A 688 -8.35 -19.00 13.00
CA ILE A 688 -7.91 -18.65 14.36
C ILE A 688 -9.05 -18.04 15.17
N VAL A 689 -9.77 -17.06 14.62
CA VAL A 689 -10.85 -16.37 15.34
C VAL A 689 -11.93 -17.33 15.83
N PRO A 690 -12.57 -18.17 15.01
CA PRO A 690 -13.58 -19.10 15.50
C PRO A 690 -12.99 -20.17 16.44
N ALA A 691 -11.74 -20.61 16.24
CA ALA A 691 -11.07 -21.55 17.15
C ALA A 691 -10.89 -20.93 18.55
N VAL A 692 -10.32 -19.73 18.63
CA VAL A 692 -10.10 -19.01 19.89
C VAL A 692 -11.43 -18.70 20.60
N MET A 693 -12.44 -18.20 19.84
CA MET A 693 -13.77 -17.91 20.41
C MET A 693 -14.47 -19.16 20.94
N THR A 694 -14.26 -20.31 20.28
CA THR A 694 -14.78 -21.60 20.75
C THR A 694 -14.08 -22.08 22.01
N LEU A 695 -12.76 -21.91 22.12
CA LEU A 695 -11.96 -22.29 23.29
C LEU A 695 -12.28 -21.44 24.52
N LEU A 696 -12.41 -20.13 24.33
CA LEU A 696 -12.66 -19.19 25.42
C LEU A 696 -14.14 -19.15 25.84
N GLY A 697 -15.06 -19.50 24.96
CA GLY A 697 -16.48 -19.54 25.25
C GLY A 697 -16.99 -18.21 25.81
N ARG A 698 -17.58 -18.24 27.02
CA ARG A 698 -18.09 -17.04 27.70
C ARG A 698 -16.98 -16.05 28.10
N ALA A 699 -15.78 -16.53 28.38
CA ALA A 699 -14.64 -15.68 28.75
C ALA A 699 -14.21 -14.74 27.59
N ALA A 700 -14.53 -15.08 26.35
CA ALA A 700 -14.27 -14.22 25.19
C ALA A 700 -14.96 -12.84 25.30
N TRP A 701 -16.05 -12.74 26.06
CA TRP A 701 -16.84 -11.51 26.23
C TRP A 701 -16.61 -10.81 27.56
N TYR A 702 -15.53 -11.16 28.26
CA TYR A 702 -15.22 -10.60 29.58
C TYR A 702 -14.80 -9.13 29.47
N ILE A 703 -15.44 -8.30 30.30
CA ILE A 703 -15.06 -6.91 30.58
C ILE A 703 -15.16 -6.63 32.08
N PRO A 704 -14.19 -5.98 32.73
CA PRO A 704 -14.30 -5.53 34.11
C PRO A 704 -15.40 -4.48 34.28
N ARG A 705 -16.16 -4.55 35.35
CA ARG A 705 -17.30 -3.66 35.63
C ARG A 705 -16.94 -2.17 35.65
N TRP A 706 -15.74 -1.81 36.11
CA TRP A 706 -15.27 -0.43 36.12
C TRP A 706 -15.06 0.10 34.68
N LEU A 707 -14.51 -0.70 33.81
CA LEU A 707 -14.26 -0.36 32.42
C LEU A 707 -15.57 -0.31 31.61
N ASP A 708 -16.48 -1.23 31.90
CA ASP A 708 -17.81 -1.26 31.27
C ASP A 708 -18.61 0.01 31.53
N LYS A 709 -18.51 0.59 32.78
CA LYS A 709 -19.14 1.86 33.14
C LYS A 709 -18.47 3.08 32.48
N ALA A 710 -17.18 3.02 32.22
CA ALA A 710 -16.43 4.14 31.65
C ALA A 710 -16.59 4.25 30.12
N LEU A 711 -16.94 3.16 29.43
CA LEU A 711 -17.04 3.13 27.98
C LEU A 711 -18.41 3.64 27.48
N PRO A 712 -18.43 4.52 26.45
CA PRO A 712 -19.66 4.93 25.79
C PRO A 712 -20.33 3.74 25.07
N SER A 713 -21.66 3.73 24.99
CA SER A 713 -22.41 2.74 24.21
C SER A 713 -22.40 3.14 22.73
N VAL A 714 -21.61 2.45 21.91
CA VAL A 714 -21.55 2.66 20.45
C VAL A 714 -22.42 1.60 19.77
N ASP A 715 -23.52 2.02 19.16
CA ASP A 715 -24.40 1.16 18.37
C ASP A 715 -23.92 1.15 16.90
N ILE A 716 -23.20 0.09 16.52
CA ILE A 716 -22.67 -0.08 15.16
C ILE A 716 -23.63 -0.87 14.28
N GLU A 717 -24.40 -1.78 14.85
CA GLU A 717 -25.32 -2.68 14.13
C GLU A 717 -26.69 -2.06 13.90
N GLY A 718 -26.98 -0.92 14.52
CA GLY A 718 -28.27 -0.26 14.40
C GLY A 718 -29.38 -0.95 15.19
N GLU A 719 -29.05 -1.60 16.31
CA GLU A 719 -30.03 -2.25 17.19
C GLU A 719 -31.10 -1.26 17.66
N LYS A 720 -30.68 -0.07 18.06
CA LYS A 720 -31.61 1.05 18.42
C LYS A 720 -32.43 1.52 17.23
N LEU A 721 -31.89 1.45 16.00
CA LEU A 721 -32.65 1.75 14.79
C LEU A 721 -33.72 0.69 14.55
N LEU A 722 -33.37 -0.59 14.68
CA LEU A 722 -34.32 -1.70 14.49
C LEU A 722 -35.42 -1.71 15.56
N GLU A 723 -35.08 -1.40 16.81
CA GLU A 723 -36.08 -1.23 17.90
C GLU A 723 -37.04 -0.07 17.61
N LYS A 724 -36.48 1.07 17.16
CA LYS A 724 -37.30 2.24 16.79
C LYS A 724 -38.23 1.92 15.61
N LEU A 725 -37.74 1.28 14.57
CA LEU A 725 -38.55 0.88 13.41
C LEU A 725 -39.64 -0.18 13.79
N ARG A 726 -39.34 -1.07 14.73
CA ARG A 726 -40.32 -2.01 15.28
C ARG A 726 -41.40 -1.28 16.09
N ALA A 727 -41.03 -0.31 16.93
CA ALA A 727 -41.97 0.50 17.72
C ALA A 727 -42.89 1.32 16.80
N GLU A 728 -42.33 1.98 15.77
CA GLU A 728 -43.08 2.74 14.77
C GLU A 728 -44.04 1.85 13.95
N ALA A 729 -43.67 0.59 13.70
CA ALA A 729 -44.54 -0.38 13.04
C ALA A 729 -45.67 -0.88 13.93
N THR A 730 -45.52 -0.85 15.28
CA THR A 730 -46.55 -1.25 16.24
C THR A 730 -47.56 -0.14 16.54
N ASP A 731 -47.11 1.14 16.42
CA ASP A 731 -47.98 2.31 16.70
C ASP A 731 -48.81 2.81 15.51
N GLY A 732 -48.55 2.33 14.28
CA GLY A 732 -49.22 2.89 13.12
C GLY A 732 -49.47 1.94 11.94
N HIS A 733 -50.33 0.98 12.06
CA HIS A 733 -51.01 0.09 11.11
C HIS A 733 -50.86 -1.40 11.45
N PRO A 734 -51.92 -2.24 11.29
CA PRO A 734 -51.79 -3.67 11.58
C PRO A 734 -50.76 -4.29 10.64
N ALA A 735 -49.64 -4.72 11.22
CA ALA A 735 -48.62 -5.50 10.51
C ALA A 735 -49.21 -6.80 9.96
N PRO A 736 -48.82 -7.26 8.77
CA PRO A 736 -49.08 -8.64 8.36
C PRO A 736 -48.41 -9.55 9.41
N GLN A 737 -49.20 -10.45 9.97
CA GLN A 737 -48.87 -11.33 11.08
C GLN A 737 -47.56 -12.11 10.84
N LEU A 738 -46.50 -11.68 11.48
CA LEU A 738 -45.30 -12.47 11.80
C LEU A 738 -45.36 -12.84 13.30
N ALA A 739 -46.52 -13.33 13.74
CA ALA A 739 -46.71 -13.87 15.08
C ALA A 739 -47.13 -15.33 14.94
N GLY A 740 -46.26 -16.22 15.32
CA GLY A 740 -46.65 -17.61 15.44
C GLY A 740 -45.55 -18.63 15.32
N ALA A 741 -44.53 -18.58 16.17
CA ALA A 741 -43.75 -19.76 16.51
C ALA A 741 -42.93 -19.58 17.79
N ALA A 742 -43.60 -19.29 18.90
CA ALA A 742 -43.03 -19.53 20.23
C ALA A 742 -44.13 -19.38 21.29
N ALA A 743 -45.02 -20.36 21.41
CA ALA A 743 -45.73 -20.74 22.61
C ALA A 743 -46.89 -21.68 22.22
N ASP A 744 -46.67 -22.93 22.14
CA ASP A 744 -47.62 -23.95 22.66
C ASP A 744 -46.90 -25.28 22.81
N GLY A 745 -46.54 -25.61 23.99
CA GLY A 745 -45.92 -26.86 24.41
C GLY A 745 -46.26 -27.17 25.86
N SER A 746 -47.50 -26.85 26.33
CA SER A 746 -48.00 -27.38 27.61
C SER A 746 -49.14 -28.36 27.36
N GLY A 747 -48.77 -29.58 26.97
CA GLY A 747 -49.70 -30.70 26.95
C GLY A 747 -50.10 -31.08 28.37
N ARG A 748 -51.31 -30.80 28.77
CA ARG A 748 -51.96 -31.36 29.96
C ARG A 748 -52.28 -32.84 29.66
N HIS A 749 -51.56 -33.76 30.27
CA HIS A 749 -52.06 -35.11 30.53
C HIS A 749 -53.18 -35.00 31.56
N ARG A 750 -54.38 -35.30 31.15
CA ARG A 750 -55.49 -35.72 32.00
C ARG A 750 -55.58 -37.22 31.96
N ALA A 751 -55.37 -37.85 33.09
CA ALA A 751 -55.72 -39.25 33.34
C ALA A 751 -57.19 -39.32 33.73
N GLU A 752 -57.94 -40.25 33.23
CA GLU A 752 -59.15 -40.80 33.81
C GLU A 752 -59.43 -42.20 33.22
N PRO A 753 -60.19 -43.00 33.96
CA PRO A 753 -59.87 -43.81 35.12
C PRO A 753 -59.57 -45.27 34.74
#